data_e9e97ad974ed691725fcdc2c07f9a61a
#
_entry.id   e9e97ad974ed691725fcdc2c07f9a61a
#
_cell.length_a   1.000
_cell.length_b   1.000
_cell.length_c   1.000
_cell.angle_alpha   90.00
_cell.angle_beta   90.00
_cell.angle_gamma   90.00
#
_symmetry.space_group_name_H-M   'P 1'
#
loop_
_entity.id
_entity.type
_entity.pdbx_description
1 polymer ?
#
loop_
_entity_poly.entity_id
_entity_poly.type
_entity_poly.pdbx_seq_one_letter_code
_entity_poly.pdbx_strand_id
1 'polypeptide(L)'
;MDERGNRENDFLNQRTRQQGTVRRPGSSDQRPGSSGTGEYRTTGSRQTTQHDESWRGMSSQNQSASDTKDGTSWSRESAGNRQRSGVNTTGQTRSGGADTGAARTGAPRAGASRTKNTGQRRGSAGTPQGSQRPRRSRSSRARRRRRNLLIRMFLLIVVIVGAIGGIFVWKRYGPLKEKADLEQYYGLTTEDTLALVVNDQVIKGEDGDHVVGKMIDGEPYIEYSIVREFINERFYWDPNESIMLYTLPNGNVSVSVGSEEYTEVTEKKSEDFIILKTEGRTAYIALPFIQQYTNLDYSVYKNPDRVVVTSEWGTIQTAVLKRDTEVRYQGGVKSPILTEVKKADKVTILEDEDDWKKVATADGFIGYVKTNALKKATEEKTSREFTEPEYTNISLNRTINMAWHNVDNAEANSYVLQTIAGTKGLTTIAPTWFSIADTNGNITSLASSDYVNYAHQSNLDVWAVLRDFHGGINSYEETYEVLSYTSKRETLINQVIAAALQSGIDGINLDFELISGECGEHYIQFVRELSVKCRQNGLVFSVDNYVPQPYNGHYSLEEQGIMADYVVIMAYDEHTEGSYEAGSVASYGYVEQGIKDALKAVAKEKLVIGVPLYTRLWFETPKTEEEIEASEGDAANYANKVTSTAMGMDEAQQILQAAGVQAEWNDTDKQYYAEWEADGGIYKIWLEDAASLEEKLKLIKNNQLAGVAEWKLGWENSSIWDLILQYVN
;
A
#
# COMPACT_ATOMS: atom_id res chain seq x y z
N MET A 1 -19.10 -0.94 -1.76
CA MET A 1 -18.15 -1.76 -2.51
C MET A 1 -18.68 -2.13 -3.89
N ASP A 2 -19.97 -2.26 -4.07
CA ASP A 2 -20.54 -2.70 -5.36
C ASP A 2 -20.64 -1.62 -6.47
N GLU A 3 -20.54 -0.35 -6.12
CA GLU A 3 -20.65 0.73 -7.11
C GLU A 3 -19.37 1.01 -7.91
N ARG A 4 -18.20 0.65 -7.36
CA ARG A 4 -16.91 0.88 -8.05
C ARG A 4 -16.62 -0.16 -9.13
N GLY A 5 -16.97 -1.42 -8.90
CA GLY A 5 -16.81 -2.49 -9.89
C GLY A 5 -17.66 -2.28 -11.16
N ASN A 6 -18.84 -1.70 -11.02
CA ASN A 6 -19.70 -1.39 -12.16
C ASN A 6 -19.14 -0.31 -13.09
N ARG A 7 -18.36 0.65 -12.57
CA ARG A 7 -17.77 1.72 -13.41
C ARG A 7 -16.62 1.21 -14.28
N GLU A 8 -15.78 0.34 -13.71
CA GLU A 8 -14.68 -0.28 -14.47
C GLU A 8 -15.20 -1.21 -15.56
N ASN A 9 -16.26 -1.99 -15.29
CA ASN A 9 -16.91 -2.84 -16.29
C ASN A 9 -17.56 -2.05 -17.43
N ASP A 10 -18.14 -0.88 -17.15
CA ASP A 10 -18.71 -0.01 -18.19
C ASP A 10 -17.62 0.57 -19.10
N PHE A 11 -16.49 0.92 -18.54
CA PHE A 11 -15.33 1.46 -19.24
C PHE A 11 -14.76 0.45 -20.26
N LEU A 12 -14.61 -0.80 -19.88
CA LEU A 12 -14.06 -1.85 -20.76
C LEU A 12 -15.08 -2.33 -21.81
N ASN A 13 -16.35 -2.44 -21.45
CA ASN A 13 -17.42 -2.75 -22.40
C ASN A 13 -17.58 -1.68 -23.50
N GLN A 14 -17.21 -0.45 -23.21
CA GLN A 14 -17.25 0.64 -24.19
C GLN A 14 -16.07 0.59 -25.15
N ARG A 15 -14.85 0.27 -24.71
CA ARG A 15 -13.70 0.02 -25.60
C ARG A 15 -14.00 -1.10 -26.61
N THR A 16 -14.66 -2.15 -26.17
CA THR A 16 -15.01 -3.31 -27.04
C THR A 16 -16.07 -2.97 -28.09
N ARG A 17 -16.96 -2.00 -27.84
CA ARG A 17 -18.02 -1.61 -28.79
C ARG A 17 -17.54 -0.69 -29.91
N GLN A 18 -16.49 0.09 -29.74
CA GLN A 18 -15.99 1.02 -30.75
C GLN A 18 -15.25 0.34 -31.91
N GLN A 19 -14.66 -0.83 -31.70
CA GLN A 19 -13.92 -1.53 -32.77
C GLN A 19 -14.81 -2.33 -33.73
N GLY A 20 -16.13 -2.42 -33.51
CA GLY A 20 -17.07 -3.28 -34.24
C GLY A 20 -17.86 -2.66 -35.40
N THR A 21 -17.71 -1.39 -35.76
CA THR A 21 -18.56 -0.75 -36.76
C THR A 21 -17.80 -0.05 -37.89
N VAL A 22 -17.15 -0.81 -38.74
CA VAL A 22 -16.87 -0.38 -40.12
C VAL A 22 -17.84 -1.13 -41.06
N ARG A 23 -18.93 -0.50 -41.44
CA ARG A 23 -19.84 -0.95 -42.49
C ARG A 23 -19.20 -0.78 -43.87
N ARG A 24 -19.00 -1.89 -44.58
CA ARG A 24 -18.74 -1.88 -46.02
C ARG A 24 -20.04 -1.77 -46.81
N PRO A 25 -20.08 -1.04 -47.95
CA PRO A 25 -21.22 -1.03 -48.90
C PRO A 25 -21.24 -2.33 -49.70
N GLY A 26 -22.42 -2.85 -49.92
CA GLY A 26 -22.65 -4.10 -50.62
C GLY A 26 -22.42 -4.04 -52.14
N SER A 27 -22.11 -5.16 -52.72
CA SER A 27 -22.39 -5.49 -54.11
C SER A 27 -22.91 -6.93 -54.24
N SER A 28 -23.89 -7.04 -55.06
CA SER A 28 -24.81 -8.12 -55.34
C SER A 28 -24.23 -9.26 -56.17
N ASP A 29 -24.89 -10.43 -55.97
CA ASP A 29 -25.23 -11.46 -56.94
C ASP A 29 -24.23 -12.53 -57.41
N GLN A 30 -24.58 -13.74 -57.14
CA GLN A 30 -24.98 -14.86 -57.98
C GLN A 30 -24.46 -16.24 -57.54
N ARG A 31 -25.41 -17.10 -57.20
CA ARG A 31 -25.25 -18.58 -57.26
C ARG A 31 -25.41 -19.04 -58.72
N PRO A 32 -24.99 -20.24 -59.13
CA PRO A 32 -25.47 -21.53 -58.62
C PRO A 32 -24.51 -22.77 -58.75
N GLY A 33 -24.83 -23.82 -57.97
CA GLY A 33 -25.05 -25.14 -58.55
C GLY A 33 -24.09 -26.27 -58.22
N SER A 34 -24.66 -27.24 -57.48
CA SER A 34 -24.74 -28.70 -57.66
C SER A 34 -23.57 -29.61 -57.29
N SER A 35 -23.90 -30.45 -56.37
CA SER A 35 -24.01 -31.92 -56.39
C SER A 35 -22.81 -32.77 -56.04
N GLY A 36 -23.07 -33.77 -55.13
CA GLY A 36 -22.40 -35.04 -55.12
C GLY A 36 -22.18 -35.68 -53.76
N THR A 37 -23.20 -36.27 -53.22
CA THR A 37 -23.38 -37.62 -52.60
C THR A 37 -22.15 -38.37 -52.09
N GLY A 38 -22.29 -38.92 -50.89
CA GLY A 38 -21.50 -40.04 -50.38
C GLY A 38 -21.82 -40.37 -48.91
N GLU A 39 -22.89 -41.17 -48.75
CA GLU A 39 -23.22 -41.89 -47.51
C GLU A 39 -22.13 -42.90 -47.14
N TYR A 40 -21.89 -43.08 -45.84
CA TYR A 40 -21.83 -44.41 -45.23
C TYR A 40 -22.28 -44.39 -43.77
N ARG A 41 -23.31 -45.21 -43.50
CA ARG A 41 -23.86 -45.64 -42.21
C ARG A 41 -22.95 -46.62 -41.51
N THR A 42 -22.99 -46.69 -40.18
CA THR A 42 -23.67 -47.76 -39.36
C THR A 42 -23.31 -47.59 -37.88
N THR A 43 -24.32 -47.48 -37.08
CA THR A 43 -24.90 -48.32 -36.01
C THR A 43 -24.05 -48.54 -34.79
N GLY A 44 -24.49 -48.24 -33.64
CA GLY A 44 -25.56 -48.59 -32.75
C GLY A 44 -24.92 -48.76 -31.38
N SER A 45 -25.42 -48.68 -30.24
CA SER A 45 -26.69 -48.83 -29.58
C SER A 45 -26.58 -48.39 -28.10
N ARG A 46 -27.64 -47.81 -27.66
CA ARG A 46 -28.25 -47.76 -26.33
C ARG A 46 -27.62 -48.55 -25.17
N GLN A 47 -27.52 -47.88 -23.99
CA GLN A 47 -28.39 -48.26 -22.86
C GLN A 47 -28.46 -47.15 -21.80
N THR A 48 -29.66 -46.84 -21.44
CA THR A 48 -30.22 -46.05 -20.36
C THR A 48 -30.02 -46.68 -18.99
N THR A 49 -29.82 -45.91 -17.95
CA THR A 49 -30.56 -46.10 -16.68
C THR A 49 -30.69 -44.73 -15.94
N GLN A 50 -31.95 -44.41 -15.65
CA GLN A 50 -32.43 -43.37 -14.74
C GLN A 50 -32.24 -43.80 -13.28
N HIS A 51 -32.10 -42.79 -12.42
CA HIS A 51 -32.77 -42.60 -11.11
C HIS A 51 -32.43 -41.15 -10.70
N ASP A 52 -33.26 -40.26 -10.64
CA ASP A 52 -34.53 -39.82 -10.03
C ASP A 52 -34.43 -39.53 -8.52
N GLU A 53 -35.00 -38.37 -8.23
CA GLU A 53 -35.57 -37.84 -6.98
C GLU A 53 -34.62 -37.10 -6.02
N SER A 54 -34.73 -35.80 -5.97
CA SER A 54 -35.69 -34.89 -5.33
C SER A 54 -35.31 -34.52 -3.89
N TRP A 55 -35.19 -33.24 -3.68
CA TRP A 55 -35.78 -32.57 -2.50
C TRP A 55 -36.01 -31.08 -2.78
N ARG A 56 -37.30 -30.76 -2.79
CA ARG A 56 -37.83 -29.39 -2.83
C ARG A 56 -37.83 -28.77 -1.43
N GLY A 57 -37.48 -27.48 -1.35
CA GLY A 57 -38.31 -26.41 -0.88
C GLY A 57 -38.59 -26.32 0.62
N MET A 58 -38.28 -25.16 1.16
CA MET A 58 -39.24 -24.41 1.99
C MET A 58 -38.84 -22.97 2.09
N SER A 59 -39.74 -22.15 1.58
CA SER A 59 -39.84 -20.70 1.79
C SER A 59 -40.67 -20.45 3.07
N SER A 60 -40.51 -19.26 3.59
CA SER A 60 -41.51 -18.35 4.18
C SER A 60 -41.05 -17.80 5.52
N GLN A 61 -40.99 -16.51 5.54
CA GLN A 61 -41.96 -15.48 5.92
C GLN A 61 -41.82 -14.98 7.36
N ASN A 62 -41.41 -13.69 7.38
CA ASN A 62 -42.10 -12.56 8.01
C ASN A 62 -42.48 -12.60 9.51
N GLN A 63 -42.03 -11.58 10.22
CA GLN A 63 -42.83 -10.44 10.79
C GLN A 63 -42.01 -9.80 11.93
N SER A 64 -41.57 -8.56 11.76
CA SER A 64 -42.14 -7.30 12.22
C SER A 64 -42.54 -7.21 13.69
N ALA A 65 -41.96 -6.26 14.39
CA ALA A 65 -42.50 -5.19 15.27
C ALA A 65 -41.37 -4.74 16.21
N SER A 66 -40.99 -3.54 16.16
CA SER A 66 -41.44 -2.24 16.65
C SER A 66 -40.91 -1.87 18.04
N ASP A 67 -40.31 -0.68 18.03
CA ASP A 67 -40.26 0.37 19.05
C ASP A 67 -39.53 0.14 20.38
N THR A 68 -38.53 0.97 20.66
CA THR A 68 -38.61 2.26 21.33
C THR A 68 -37.25 2.89 21.55
N LYS A 69 -37.15 4.14 21.13
CA LYS A 69 -36.42 5.32 21.61
C LYS A 69 -35.60 5.22 22.89
N ASP A 70 -34.34 5.76 22.80
CA ASP A 70 -33.86 7.01 23.42
C ASP A 70 -32.37 7.13 23.08
N GLY A 71 -31.93 8.10 22.54
CA GLY A 71 -31.61 9.46 22.58
C GLY A 71 -30.42 9.81 23.49
N THR A 72 -29.24 10.01 22.90
CA THR A 72 -28.33 11.09 23.34
C THR A 72 -27.27 11.38 22.26
N SER A 73 -27.37 12.59 21.75
CA SER A 73 -26.45 13.28 20.89
C SER A 73 -25.15 13.65 21.61
N TRP A 74 -23.99 13.48 20.94
CA TRP A 74 -22.81 14.31 21.20
C TRP A 74 -22.24 14.80 19.88
N SER A 75 -22.38 16.10 19.71
CA SER A 75 -21.83 16.91 18.63
C SER A 75 -20.31 16.94 18.67
N ARG A 76 -19.71 16.79 17.50
CA ARG A 76 -18.31 17.14 17.23
C ARG A 76 -18.25 18.57 16.71
N GLU A 77 -17.61 19.43 17.45
CA GLU A 77 -17.12 20.72 16.95
C GLU A 77 -15.82 20.55 16.19
N SER A 78 -15.83 21.00 14.95
CA SER A 78 -14.66 21.16 14.11
C SER A 78 -14.11 22.58 14.30
N ALA A 79 -12.88 22.70 14.74
CA ALA A 79 -12.16 23.97 14.78
C ALA A 79 -11.45 24.21 13.43
N GLY A 80 -11.93 25.20 12.71
CA GLY A 80 -11.34 25.69 11.47
C GLY A 80 -10.09 26.53 11.69
N ASN A 81 -9.12 26.29 10.87
CA ASN A 81 -7.88 27.05 10.77
C ASN A 81 -8.11 28.26 9.84
N ARG A 82 -7.90 29.47 10.33
CA ARG A 82 -7.85 30.69 9.52
C ARG A 82 -6.43 31.20 9.46
N GLN A 83 -5.82 31.09 8.29
CA GLN A 83 -4.69 31.92 7.87
C GLN A 83 -5.08 33.40 7.81
N ARG A 84 -4.20 34.25 8.25
CA ARG A 84 -4.11 35.64 7.79
C ARG A 84 -2.66 36.05 7.61
N SER A 85 -2.35 36.38 6.39
CA SER A 85 -1.19 37.08 5.85
C SER A 85 -1.15 38.55 6.27
N GLY A 86 0.06 39.13 6.27
CA GLY A 86 0.32 40.57 6.31
C GLY A 86 1.81 40.81 6.58
N VAL A 87 2.62 40.85 5.58
CA VAL A 87 3.20 41.94 4.79
C VAL A 87 4.06 42.95 5.58
N ASN A 88 5.38 42.86 5.30
CA ASN A 88 6.45 43.81 5.17
C ASN A 88 6.45 45.14 5.95
N THR A 89 7.60 45.49 6.57
CA THR A 89 8.56 46.48 5.98
C THR A 89 9.84 46.59 6.80
N THR A 90 10.93 46.52 6.08
CA THR A 90 12.26 47.17 6.16
C THR A 90 12.54 48.23 7.22
N GLY A 91 13.75 48.19 7.77
CA GLY A 91 14.39 49.34 8.41
C GLY A 91 15.72 49.01 9.04
N GLN A 92 16.76 49.31 8.35
CA GLN A 92 18.18 49.30 8.71
C GLN A 92 18.51 50.26 9.86
N THR A 93 19.55 49.99 10.54
CA THR A 93 20.81 50.70 10.83
C THR A 93 21.17 50.95 12.29
N ARG A 94 22.33 50.43 12.55
CA ARG A 94 23.54 51.03 13.20
C ARG A 94 23.53 51.48 14.65
N SER A 95 24.46 50.84 15.31
CA SER A 95 25.67 51.39 15.95
C SER A 95 25.56 52.01 17.36
N GLY A 96 26.46 51.55 18.13
CA GLY A 96 27.30 52.38 18.95
C GLY A 96 27.09 52.24 20.44
N GLY A 97 28.05 51.64 21.05
CA GLY A 97 29.02 52.32 21.87
C GLY A 97 28.75 52.15 23.35
N ALA A 98 29.60 51.35 23.96
CA ALA A 98 30.51 51.73 25.00
C ALA A 98 29.87 52.47 26.23
N ASP A 99 30.06 52.06 27.36
CA ASP A 99 31.20 51.96 28.21
C ASP A 99 30.79 52.13 29.70
N THR A 100 31.58 51.55 30.53
CA THR A 100 31.87 51.93 31.92
C THR A 100 30.71 51.91 32.93
N GLY A 101 30.84 51.38 34.06
CA GLY A 101 31.95 51.16 34.94
C GLY A 101 31.43 50.72 36.28
N ALA A 102 32.19 49.87 36.88
CA ALA A 102 32.72 49.96 38.24
C ALA A 102 31.69 50.14 39.37
N ALA A 103 31.69 49.38 40.30
CA ALA A 103 32.59 48.78 41.23
C ALA A 103 31.96 48.71 42.63
N ARG A 104 32.33 47.66 43.25
CA ARG A 104 32.68 47.51 44.65
C ARG A 104 31.57 47.34 45.68
N THR A 105 31.68 46.25 46.23
CA THR A 105 32.23 45.85 47.58
C THR A 105 31.11 45.68 48.58
N GLY A 106 31.00 44.72 49.39
CA GLY A 106 31.93 43.88 50.02
C GLY A 106 31.18 42.90 50.94
N ALA A 107 31.68 41.74 51.03
CA ALA A 107 31.54 40.90 52.21
C ALA A 107 32.44 41.51 53.33
N PRO A 108 32.38 41.11 54.59
CA PRO A 108 32.69 39.74 54.95
C PRO A 108 32.04 39.21 56.28
N ARG A 109 32.03 37.93 56.35
CA ARG A 109 32.68 37.08 57.38
C ARG A 109 32.31 37.24 58.87
N ALA A 110 31.82 36.14 59.36
CA ALA A 110 32.50 35.17 60.27
C ALA A 110 32.40 35.56 61.76
N GLY A 111 32.16 34.67 62.60
CA GLY A 111 32.78 33.63 63.20
C GLY A 111 32.07 33.30 64.53
N ALA A 112 31.82 32.10 64.78
CA ALA A 112 32.68 31.17 65.53
C ALA A 112 32.72 31.38 67.04
N SER A 113 32.25 30.35 67.65
CA SER A 113 32.85 29.62 68.78
C SER A 113 32.60 30.06 70.22
N ARG A 114 32.11 29.08 70.92
CA ARG A 114 32.72 28.45 72.14
C ARG A 114 33.01 29.39 73.32
N THR A 115 32.49 29.12 74.47
CA THR A 115 33.06 28.25 75.54
C THR A 115 32.31 28.44 76.85
N LYS A 116 31.94 27.40 77.47
CA LYS A 116 32.28 26.93 78.82
C LYS A 116 32.74 27.96 79.87
N ASN A 117 32.14 28.05 81.00
CA ASN A 117 32.58 27.50 82.28
C ASN A 117 31.90 28.17 83.46
N THR A 118 31.32 27.39 84.32
CA THR A 118 31.79 27.13 85.75
C THR A 118 31.94 28.26 86.72
N GLY A 119 31.35 28.10 87.86
CA GLY A 119 31.83 28.58 89.15
C GLY A 119 30.70 29.26 89.95
N GLN A 120 30.10 28.65 90.83
CA GLN A 120 30.44 28.33 92.23
C GLN A 120 30.39 29.51 93.18
N ARG A 121 29.54 29.42 94.11
CA ARG A 121 29.68 29.60 95.57
C ARG A 121 29.03 30.80 96.24
N ARG A 122 28.31 30.39 97.31
CA ARG A 122 28.18 30.85 98.70
C ARG A 122 27.48 32.21 98.92
N GLY A 123 26.62 32.35 99.81
CA GLY A 123 26.24 31.69 101.03
C GLY A 123 25.46 32.63 101.94
N SER A 124 24.77 32.03 102.73
CA SER A 124 24.46 32.25 104.17
C SER A 124 23.17 32.94 104.57
N ALA A 125 22.38 32.22 105.19
CA ALA A 125 21.91 32.31 106.57
C ALA A 125 20.79 33.31 106.90
N GLY A 126 19.76 32.75 107.50
CA GLY A 126 18.77 33.47 108.25
C GLY A 126 17.42 32.73 108.36
N THR A 127 17.27 31.93 109.36
CA THR A 127 16.07 31.38 109.99
C THR A 127 15.53 32.38 111.04
N PRO A 128 14.34 32.25 111.66
CA PRO A 128 13.22 31.32 111.45
C PRO A 128 11.78 31.91 111.65
N GLN A 129 10.82 31.01 111.62
CA GLN A 129 9.56 30.99 112.34
C GLN A 129 8.29 31.38 111.60
N GLY A 130 7.36 30.39 111.74
CA GLY A 130 5.95 30.64 111.89
C GLY A 130 4.96 29.89 110.99
N SER A 131 4.69 28.68 111.49
CA SER A 131 3.42 27.97 111.35
C SER A 131 2.28 28.56 110.57
N GLN A 132 1.72 27.79 109.65
CA GLN A 132 0.35 27.29 109.60
C GLN A 132 0.08 26.49 108.32
N ARG A 133 -0.39 25.27 108.46
CA ARG A 133 -0.90 24.41 107.38
C ARG A 133 -2.33 24.85 107.00
N PRO A 134 -2.65 24.83 105.73
CA PRO A 134 -3.99 24.48 105.34
C PRO A 134 -4.04 23.25 104.42
N ARG A 135 -5.09 22.54 104.62
CA ARG A 135 -5.51 21.25 104.05
C ARG A 135 -5.36 21.22 102.50
N ARG A 136 -4.65 20.24 102.00
CA ARG A 136 -4.68 19.90 100.53
C ARG A 136 -6.00 19.23 100.19
N SER A 137 -6.77 19.90 99.34
CA SER A 137 -7.97 19.35 98.66
C SER A 137 -7.55 18.32 97.59
N ARG A 138 -8.10 17.09 97.68
CA ARG A 138 -7.91 15.98 96.76
C ARG A 138 -8.40 16.14 95.34
N SER A 139 -8.84 17.31 94.89
CA SER A 139 -9.54 17.53 93.61
C SER A 139 -8.66 17.92 92.43
N SER A 140 -7.36 18.29 92.61
CA SER A 140 -6.51 18.77 91.52
C SER A 140 -5.77 17.66 90.73
N ARG A 141 -5.56 16.49 91.34
CA ARG A 141 -4.91 15.34 90.67
C ARG A 141 -5.83 14.59 89.69
N ALA A 142 -7.13 14.54 89.96
CA ALA A 142 -8.12 13.88 89.08
C ALA A 142 -8.37 14.69 87.79
N ARG A 143 -8.39 16.06 87.90
CA ARG A 143 -8.56 16.93 86.72
C ARG A 143 -7.33 16.90 85.79
N ARG A 144 -6.12 16.85 86.35
CA ARG A 144 -4.88 16.70 85.51
C ARG A 144 -4.80 15.35 84.80
N ARG A 145 -5.23 14.23 85.51
CA ARG A 145 -5.27 12.90 84.85
C ARG A 145 -6.32 12.85 83.72
N ARG A 146 -7.50 13.39 83.92
CA ARG A 146 -8.52 13.47 82.86
C ARG A 146 -8.08 14.37 81.70
N ARG A 147 -7.44 15.52 81.95
CA ARG A 147 -6.92 16.38 80.89
C ARG A 147 -5.80 15.69 80.09
N ASN A 148 -4.91 15.01 80.80
CA ASN A 148 -3.83 14.27 80.11
C ASN A 148 -4.37 13.05 79.36
N LEU A 149 -5.41 12.42 79.85
CA LEU A 149 -6.14 11.34 79.12
C LEU A 149 -6.80 11.86 77.87
N LEU A 150 -7.50 13.01 77.97
CA LEU A 150 -8.16 13.67 76.83
C LEU A 150 -7.14 14.12 75.78
N ILE A 151 -5.96 14.66 76.21
CA ILE A 151 -4.88 15.05 75.32
C ILE A 151 -4.30 13.83 74.61
N ARG A 152 -4.10 12.72 75.35
CA ARG A 152 -3.65 11.44 74.75
C ARG A 152 -4.67 10.86 73.76
N MET A 153 -5.98 10.90 74.11
CA MET A 153 -7.03 10.49 73.19
C MET A 153 -7.09 11.39 71.96
N PHE A 154 -6.96 12.73 72.13
CA PHE A 154 -6.94 13.68 71.00
C PHE A 154 -5.72 13.41 70.10
N LEU A 155 -4.51 13.21 70.66
CA LEU A 155 -3.34 12.86 69.90
C LEU A 155 -3.52 11.51 69.19
N LEU A 156 -4.12 10.53 69.83
CA LEU A 156 -4.43 9.23 69.21
C LEU A 156 -5.40 9.40 68.03
N ILE A 157 -6.47 10.22 68.19
CA ILE A 157 -7.42 10.52 67.14
C ILE A 157 -6.71 11.24 65.97
N VAL A 158 -5.85 12.21 66.23
CA VAL A 158 -5.05 12.90 65.19
C VAL A 158 -4.17 11.92 64.44
N VAL A 159 -3.53 10.98 65.14
CA VAL A 159 -2.69 9.93 64.51
C VAL A 159 -3.57 9.00 63.67
N ILE A 160 -4.76 8.60 64.17
CA ILE A 160 -5.69 7.75 63.42
C ILE A 160 -6.24 8.48 62.18
N VAL A 161 -6.65 9.73 62.32
CA VAL A 161 -7.14 10.56 61.19
C VAL A 161 -5.99 10.78 60.21
N GLY A 162 -4.78 11.04 60.70
CA GLY A 162 -3.57 11.14 59.81
C GLY A 162 -3.26 9.82 59.12
N ALA A 163 -3.37 8.70 59.79
CA ALA A 163 -3.20 7.37 59.17
C ALA A 163 -4.29 7.07 58.13
N ILE A 164 -5.57 7.33 58.47
CA ILE A 164 -6.70 7.15 57.53
C ILE A 164 -6.51 8.11 56.32
N GLY A 165 -6.16 9.37 56.55
CA GLY A 165 -5.84 10.35 55.47
C GLY A 165 -4.67 9.88 54.65
N GLY A 166 -3.61 9.38 55.27
CA GLY A 166 -2.45 8.80 54.59
C GLY A 166 -2.80 7.57 53.72
N ILE A 167 -3.64 6.66 54.26
CA ILE A 167 -4.13 5.50 53.52
C ILE A 167 -5.01 5.95 52.31
N PHE A 168 -5.86 6.97 52.54
CA PHE A 168 -6.72 7.53 51.46
C PHE A 168 -5.86 8.16 50.36
N VAL A 169 -4.88 8.98 50.71
CA VAL A 169 -3.92 9.59 49.77
C VAL A 169 -3.11 8.52 49.05
N TRP A 170 -2.65 7.49 49.76
CA TRP A 170 -1.93 6.36 49.18
C TRP A 170 -2.81 5.57 48.20
N LYS A 171 -4.08 5.26 48.55
CA LYS A 171 -5.02 4.61 47.64
C LYS A 171 -5.30 5.45 46.39
N ARG A 172 -5.40 6.77 46.55
CA ARG A 172 -5.71 7.67 45.43
C ARG A 172 -4.49 7.95 44.53
N TYR A 173 -3.29 8.12 45.10
CA TYR A 173 -2.09 8.57 44.37
C TYR A 173 -0.94 7.55 44.39
N GLY A 174 -0.99 6.51 45.17
CA GLY A 174 0.03 5.45 45.19
C GLY A 174 -0.01 4.59 43.91
N PRO A 175 1.10 3.98 43.51
CA PRO A 175 1.18 3.13 42.34
C PRO A 175 0.27 1.90 42.44
N LEU A 176 -0.36 1.55 41.33
CA LEU A 176 -1.12 0.32 41.17
C LEU A 176 -0.11 -0.85 41.09
N LYS A 177 -0.42 -1.95 41.76
CA LYS A 177 0.40 -3.20 41.74
C LYS A 177 -0.25 -4.33 40.94
N GLU A 178 -1.37 -4.04 40.35
CA GLU A 178 -2.10 -4.97 39.48
C GLU A 178 -1.29 -5.23 38.21
N LYS A 179 -1.17 -6.49 37.83
CA LYS A 179 -0.58 -6.89 36.57
C LYS A 179 -1.62 -6.77 35.45
N ALA A 180 -1.16 -6.43 34.27
CA ALA A 180 -1.98 -6.45 33.07
C ALA A 180 -2.35 -7.90 32.72
N ASP A 181 -3.50 -8.06 32.12
CA ASP A 181 -3.88 -9.30 31.48
C ASP A 181 -3.07 -9.41 30.17
N LEU A 182 -2.15 -10.37 30.14
CA LEU A 182 -1.24 -10.56 29.01
C LEU A 182 -1.90 -11.26 27.84
N GLU A 183 -2.95 -12.06 28.06
CA GLU A 183 -3.72 -12.66 26.99
C GLU A 183 -4.45 -11.55 26.22
N GLN A 184 -5.13 -10.66 26.91
CA GLN A 184 -5.75 -9.48 26.30
C GLN A 184 -4.71 -8.52 25.69
N TYR A 185 -3.56 -8.34 26.35
CA TYR A 185 -2.49 -7.45 25.86
C TYR A 185 -1.94 -7.91 24.51
N TYR A 186 -1.67 -9.19 24.34
CA TYR A 186 -1.15 -9.76 23.11
C TYR A 186 -2.23 -10.25 22.12
N GLY A 187 -3.50 -10.33 22.53
CA GLY A 187 -4.59 -10.85 21.70
C GLY A 187 -4.55 -12.37 21.55
N LEU A 188 -4.18 -13.09 22.62
CA LEU A 188 -4.14 -14.56 22.59
C LEU A 188 -5.54 -15.14 22.74
N THR A 189 -5.90 -16.10 21.90
CA THR A 189 -7.25 -16.68 21.82
C THR A 189 -7.31 -18.14 22.28
N THR A 190 -6.23 -18.89 22.10
CA THR A 190 -6.13 -20.31 22.47
C THR A 190 -4.77 -20.62 23.10
N GLU A 191 -4.61 -21.80 23.70
CA GLU A 191 -3.35 -22.20 24.38
C GLU A 191 -2.15 -22.33 23.43
N ASP A 192 -2.38 -22.62 22.14
CA ASP A 192 -1.36 -22.74 21.10
C ASP A 192 -1.07 -21.41 20.37
N THR A 193 -1.82 -20.35 20.69
CA THR A 193 -1.60 -19.03 20.10
C THR A 193 -0.27 -18.45 20.56
N LEU A 194 0.53 -18.00 19.59
CA LEU A 194 1.80 -17.35 19.76
C LEU A 194 1.63 -15.83 19.70
N ALA A 195 2.07 -15.13 20.74
CA ALA A 195 2.16 -13.68 20.72
C ALA A 195 3.26 -13.24 19.74
N LEU A 196 2.94 -12.30 18.85
CA LEU A 196 3.87 -11.81 17.83
C LEU A 196 4.21 -10.34 18.05
N VAL A 197 5.49 -10.04 18.08
CA VAL A 197 6.04 -8.69 18.10
C VAL A 197 6.98 -8.55 16.93
N VAL A 198 6.68 -7.64 16.01
CA VAL A 198 7.52 -7.35 14.84
C VAL A 198 7.97 -5.89 14.89
N ASN A 199 9.26 -5.64 14.79
CA ASN A 199 9.86 -4.30 14.79
C ASN A 199 9.31 -3.39 15.89
N ASP A 200 9.33 -3.91 17.14
CA ASP A 200 8.81 -3.22 18.31
C ASP A 200 7.30 -2.88 18.27
N GLN A 201 6.50 -3.63 17.51
CA GLN A 201 5.04 -3.54 17.45
C GLN A 201 4.40 -4.87 17.84
N VAL A 202 3.37 -4.85 18.70
CA VAL A 202 2.56 -6.04 19.00
C VAL A 202 1.55 -6.22 17.86
N ILE A 203 1.67 -7.32 17.14
CA ILE A 203 0.77 -7.67 16.06
C ILE A 203 -0.42 -8.45 16.62
N LYS A 204 -1.63 -8.03 16.23
CA LYS A 204 -2.91 -8.66 16.62
C LYS A 204 -3.75 -8.92 15.41
N GLY A 205 -4.52 -9.99 15.41
CA GLY A 205 -5.52 -10.23 14.38
C GLY A 205 -6.62 -9.16 14.40
N GLU A 206 -7.12 -8.80 13.24
CA GLU A 206 -8.09 -7.72 13.07
C GLU A 206 -9.39 -7.94 13.82
N ASP A 207 -9.88 -9.17 13.92
CA ASP A 207 -11.21 -9.52 14.48
C ASP A 207 -11.16 -10.15 15.88
N GLY A 208 -10.00 -10.14 16.55
CA GLY A 208 -9.87 -10.74 17.89
C GLY A 208 -9.91 -12.27 17.94
N ASP A 209 -10.39 -12.92 16.90
CA ASP A 209 -10.41 -14.38 16.73
C ASP A 209 -9.33 -14.87 15.74
N HIS A 210 -8.69 -13.96 15.01
CA HIS A 210 -7.63 -14.26 14.08
C HIS A 210 -6.32 -14.59 14.79
N VAL A 211 -5.77 -15.79 14.55
CA VAL A 211 -4.53 -16.27 15.17
C VAL A 211 -3.34 -15.90 14.30
N VAL A 212 -2.61 -14.88 14.71
CA VAL A 212 -1.44 -14.33 13.96
C VAL A 212 -0.24 -15.29 13.92
N GLY A 213 -0.14 -16.23 14.86
CA GLY A 213 0.93 -17.21 14.90
C GLY A 213 0.66 -18.33 15.92
N LYS A 214 1.33 -19.45 15.73
CA LYS A 214 1.19 -20.65 16.55
C LYS A 214 2.55 -21.24 16.92
N MET A 215 2.61 -21.87 18.10
CA MET A 215 3.73 -22.73 18.49
C MET A 215 3.35 -24.17 18.21
N ILE A 216 3.90 -24.78 17.15
CA ILE A 216 3.56 -26.13 16.73
C ILE A 216 4.82 -27.01 16.73
N ASP A 217 4.80 -28.12 17.48
CA ASP A 217 5.92 -29.07 17.61
C ASP A 217 7.23 -28.43 18.11
N GLY A 218 7.13 -27.27 18.75
CA GLY A 218 8.27 -26.53 19.31
C GLY A 218 8.81 -25.43 18.42
N GLU A 219 8.33 -25.32 17.18
CA GLU A 219 8.68 -24.27 16.22
C GLU A 219 7.60 -23.18 16.14
N PRO A 220 7.99 -21.91 15.96
CA PRO A 220 7.06 -20.81 15.72
C PRO A 220 6.61 -20.77 14.26
N TYR A 221 5.31 -20.70 14.05
CA TYR A 221 4.68 -20.52 12.75
C TYR A 221 3.92 -19.20 12.74
N ILE A 222 4.06 -18.46 11.65
CA ILE A 222 3.37 -17.19 11.45
C ILE A 222 2.33 -17.36 10.34
N GLU A 223 1.17 -16.78 10.54
CA GLU A 223 0.10 -16.78 9.56
C GLU A 223 0.53 -16.02 8.29
N TYR A 224 0.12 -16.53 7.13
CA TYR A 224 0.58 -16.08 5.83
C TYR A 224 0.32 -14.58 5.55
N SER A 225 -0.88 -14.07 5.87
CA SER A 225 -1.19 -12.65 5.65
C SER A 225 -0.30 -11.73 6.49
N ILE A 226 0.01 -12.15 7.72
CA ILE A 226 0.93 -11.45 8.62
C ILE A 226 2.37 -11.48 8.09
N VAL A 227 2.80 -12.61 7.51
CA VAL A 227 4.12 -12.68 6.86
C VAL A 227 4.20 -11.69 5.72
N ARG A 228 3.19 -11.63 4.87
CA ARG A 228 3.15 -10.69 3.75
C ARG A 228 3.14 -9.23 4.18
N GLU A 229 2.27 -8.90 5.14
CA GLU A 229 2.06 -7.50 5.54
C GLU A 229 3.22 -6.93 6.36
N PHE A 230 3.80 -7.72 7.28
CA PHE A 230 4.74 -7.20 8.28
C PHE A 230 6.18 -7.72 8.14
N ILE A 231 6.44 -8.73 7.31
CA ILE A 231 7.75 -9.39 7.26
C ILE A 231 8.32 -9.39 5.83
N ASN A 232 7.61 -10.02 4.87
CA ASN A 232 8.09 -10.15 3.49
C ASN A 232 6.93 -10.47 2.54
N GLU A 233 6.52 -9.50 1.73
CA GLU A 233 5.41 -9.61 0.78
C GLU A 233 5.65 -10.56 -0.40
N ARG A 234 6.89 -11.07 -0.59
CA ARG A 234 7.22 -11.99 -1.70
C ARG A 234 6.86 -13.44 -1.43
N PHE A 235 6.52 -13.80 -0.20
CA PHE A 235 5.86 -15.08 0.04
C PHE A 235 4.47 -15.04 -0.59
N TYR A 236 4.14 -16.09 -1.34
CA TYR A 236 2.85 -16.23 -2.01
C TYR A 236 2.22 -17.57 -1.65
N TRP A 237 0.97 -17.54 -1.24
CA TRP A 237 0.16 -18.72 -0.91
C TRP A 237 -0.93 -18.93 -1.95
N ASP A 238 -0.94 -20.10 -2.59
CA ASP A 238 -2.01 -20.57 -3.46
C ASP A 238 -2.90 -21.55 -2.68
N PRO A 239 -4.05 -21.10 -2.15
CA PRO A 239 -4.97 -21.95 -1.41
C PRO A 239 -5.72 -22.94 -2.31
N ASN A 240 -5.75 -22.73 -3.63
CA ASN A 240 -6.45 -23.60 -4.58
C ASN A 240 -5.63 -24.85 -4.89
N GLU A 241 -4.32 -24.72 -4.96
CA GLU A 241 -3.39 -25.82 -5.24
C GLU A 241 -2.58 -26.25 -4.01
N SER A 242 -2.80 -25.61 -2.87
CA SER A 242 -2.14 -25.93 -1.60
C SER A 242 -0.61 -25.89 -1.70
N ILE A 243 -0.10 -24.83 -2.34
CA ILE A 243 1.31 -24.62 -2.57
C ILE A 243 1.73 -23.20 -2.15
N MET A 244 2.88 -23.08 -1.51
CA MET A 244 3.51 -21.81 -1.24
C MET A 244 4.68 -21.58 -2.20
N LEU A 245 4.79 -20.37 -2.72
CA LEU A 245 5.90 -19.94 -3.58
C LEU A 245 6.67 -18.79 -2.95
N TYR A 246 7.96 -18.73 -3.29
CA TYR A 246 8.80 -17.55 -3.09
C TYR A 246 9.65 -17.36 -4.34
N THR A 247 9.57 -16.19 -4.97
CA THR A 247 10.27 -15.95 -6.23
C THR A 247 11.68 -15.43 -5.99
N LEU A 248 12.67 -16.18 -6.45
CA LEU A 248 14.08 -15.81 -6.50
C LEU A 248 14.48 -15.27 -7.90
N PRO A 249 15.62 -14.57 -8.03
CA PRO A 249 16.08 -14.05 -9.33
C PRO A 249 16.21 -15.11 -10.44
N ASN A 250 16.39 -16.38 -10.07
CA ASN A 250 16.63 -17.50 -10.98
C ASN A 250 15.51 -18.55 -11.01
N GLY A 251 14.40 -18.33 -10.33
CA GLY A 251 13.26 -19.26 -10.31
C GLY A 251 12.49 -19.22 -9.00
N ASN A 252 11.56 -20.14 -8.82
CA ASN A 252 10.73 -20.20 -7.63
C ASN A 252 11.27 -21.21 -6.60
N VAL A 253 11.09 -20.88 -5.33
CA VAL A 253 11.02 -21.85 -4.24
C VAL A 253 9.56 -22.31 -4.16
N SER A 254 9.32 -23.62 -4.07
CA SER A 254 7.99 -24.21 -4.05
C SER A 254 7.86 -25.22 -2.91
N VAL A 255 6.84 -25.05 -2.07
CA VAL A 255 6.59 -25.85 -0.87
C VAL A 255 5.15 -26.33 -0.86
N SER A 256 4.94 -27.63 -0.75
CA SER A 256 3.61 -28.22 -0.55
C SER A 256 3.23 -28.26 0.92
N VAL A 257 1.93 -28.19 1.22
CA VAL A 257 1.42 -28.31 2.59
C VAL A 257 1.84 -29.63 3.24
N GLY A 258 2.29 -29.56 4.49
CA GLY A 258 2.66 -30.75 5.30
C GLY A 258 4.01 -31.35 4.93
N SER A 259 4.82 -30.69 4.11
CA SER A 259 6.11 -31.18 3.64
C SER A 259 7.28 -30.59 4.44
N GLU A 260 8.27 -31.41 4.69
CA GLU A 260 9.63 -31.02 5.11
C GLU A 260 10.51 -30.77 3.86
N GLU A 261 10.11 -31.32 2.69
CA GLU A 261 10.82 -31.15 1.43
C GLU A 261 10.27 -29.96 0.66
N TYR A 262 11.16 -29.27 -0.07
CA TYR A 262 10.81 -28.21 -0.99
C TYR A 262 11.70 -28.24 -2.23
N THR A 263 11.27 -27.53 -3.27
CA THR A 263 12.07 -27.35 -4.49
C THR A 263 12.54 -25.90 -4.55
N GLU A 264 13.83 -25.68 -4.64
CA GLU A 264 14.41 -24.35 -4.92
C GLU A 264 14.92 -24.33 -6.35
N VAL A 265 14.23 -23.61 -7.22
CA VAL A 265 14.46 -23.57 -8.67
C VAL A 265 14.30 -24.98 -9.29
N THR A 266 15.32 -25.81 -9.23
CA THR A 266 15.34 -27.19 -9.74
C THR A 266 15.90 -28.18 -8.72
N GLU A 267 16.41 -27.71 -7.59
CA GLU A 267 17.04 -28.53 -6.57
C GLU A 267 16.02 -28.91 -5.49
N LYS A 268 16.00 -30.17 -5.12
CA LYS A 268 15.23 -30.65 -3.97
C LYS A 268 16.03 -30.45 -2.71
N LYS A 269 15.44 -29.79 -1.72
CA LYS A 269 15.97 -29.52 -0.40
C LYS A 269 15.00 -30.00 0.68
N SER A 270 15.45 -30.08 1.92
CA SER A 270 14.62 -30.45 3.06
C SER A 270 15.08 -29.76 4.33
N GLU A 271 14.13 -29.53 5.22
CA GLU A 271 14.31 -29.08 6.59
C GLU A 271 14.04 -30.24 7.55
N ASP A 272 14.31 -30.05 8.83
CA ASP A 272 13.97 -30.99 9.90
C ASP A 272 12.63 -30.69 10.59
N PHE A 273 11.83 -29.81 9.98
CA PHE A 273 10.48 -29.41 10.39
C PHE A 273 9.57 -29.29 9.17
N ILE A 274 8.26 -29.40 9.39
CA ILE A 274 7.25 -29.12 8.35
C ILE A 274 7.25 -27.61 8.06
N ILE A 275 7.49 -27.25 6.80
CA ILE A 275 7.68 -25.84 6.40
C ILE A 275 6.35 -25.08 6.41
N LEU A 276 5.28 -25.71 5.87
CA LEU A 276 3.97 -25.10 5.65
C LEU A 276 2.87 -25.95 6.25
N LYS A 277 2.05 -25.38 7.13
CA LYS A 277 0.89 -26.01 7.73
C LYS A 277 -0.37 -25.20 7.43
N THR A 278 -1.53 -25.86 7.40
CA THR A 278 -2.81 -25.18 7.15
C THR A 278 -3.88 -25.56 8.17
N GLU A 279 -4.75 -24.62 8.49
CA GLU A 279 -6.02 -24.84 9.18
C GLU A 279 -7.15 -24.28 8.33
N GLY A 280 -7.91 -25.17 7.70
CA GLY A 280 -8.85 -24.79 6.66
C GLY A 280 -8.12 -24.16 5.46
N ARG A 281 -8.41 -22.91 5.16
CA ARG A 281 -7.73 -22.14 4.10
C ARG A 281 -6.56 -21.27 4.61
N THR A 282 -6.42 -21.15 5.93
CA THR A 282 -5.36 -20.35 6.54
C THR A 282 -4.04 -21.11 6.53
N ALA A 283 -3.01 -20.51 6.01
CA ALA A 283 -1.67 -21.07 5.95
C ALA A 283 -0.78 -20.47 7.05
N TYR A 284 0.08 -21.31 7.63
CA TYR A 284 1.09 -20.95 8.62
C TYR A 284 2.46 -21.40 8.13
N ILE A 285 3.39 -20.46 8.06
CA ILE A 285 4.75 -20.68 7.57
C ILE A 285 5.70 -20.74 8.78
N ALA A 286 6.57 -21.75 8.83
CA ALA A 286 7.59 -21.85 9.85
C ALA A 286 8.55 -20.66 9.81
N LEU A 287 8.70 -19.95 10.92
CA LEU A 287 9.55 -18.75 10.99
C LEU A 287 11.03 -19.01 10.65
N PRO A 288 11.65 -20.14 11.01
CA PRO A 288 13.00 -20.46 10.55
C PRO A 288 13.12 -20.58 9.02
N PHE A 289 12.06 -20.99 8.31
CA PHE A 289 12.05 -20.98 6.85
C PHE A 289 11.93 -19.56 6.28
N ILE A 290 11.09 -18.71 6.87
CA ILE A 290 10.98 -17.28 6.48
C ILE A 290 12.34 -16.59 6.64
N GLN A 291 13.08 -16.89 7.71
CA GLN A 291 14.41 -16.32 7.99
C GLN A 291 15.46 -16.64 6.92
N GLN A 292 15.33 -17.75 6.18
CA GLN A 292 16.26 -18.09 5.10
C GLN A 292 16.18 -17.12 3.92
N TYR A 293 14.97 -16.58 3.66
CA TYR A 293 14.68 -15.71 2.51
C TYR A 293 14.44 -14.24 2.93
N THR A 294 14.62 -13.92 4.21
CA THR A 294 14.31 -12.58 4.73
C THR A 294 15.41 -12.12 5.67
N ASN A 295 15.79 -10.86 5.58
CA ASN A 295 16.74 -10.23 6.48
C ASN A 295 16.13 -9.98 7.86
N LEU A 296 15.77 -11.05 8.55
CA LEU A 296 15.18 -10.99 9.90
C LEU A 296 15.98 -11.81 10.91
N ASP A 297 15.90 -11.40 12.18
CA ASP A 297 16.29 -12.20 13.34
C ASP A 297 15.11 -12.33 14.30
N TYR A 298 15.06 -13.42 15.08
CA TYR A 298 13.98 -13.63 16.01
C TYR A 298 14.43 -14.32 17.32
N SER A 299 13.63 -14.12 18.36
CA SER A 299 13.81 -14.76 19.66
C SER A 299 12.48 -15.24 20.22
N VAL A 300 12.48 -16.46 20.77
CA VAL A 300 11.28 -17.08 21.36
C VAL A 300 11.31 -16.97 22.88
N TYR A 301 10.21 -16.54 23.48
CA TYR A 301 10.04 -16.36 24.91
C TYR A 301 8.79 -17.11 25.38
N LYS A 302 8.72 -17.35 26.69
CA LYS A 302 7.64 -18.07 27.36
C LYS A 302 6.91 -17.18 28.37
N ASN A 303 5.69 -17.59 28.72
CA ASN A 303 4.84 -16.95 29.74
C ASN A 303 4.39 -15.51 29.38
N PRO A 304 3.55 -15.31 28.39
CA PRO A 304 3.04 -16.28 27.43
C PRO A 304 4.05 -16.64 26.35
N ASP A 305 3.75 -17.68 25.57
CA ASP A 305 4.54 -18.01 24.39
C ASP A 305 4.48 -16.85 23.42
N ARG A 306 5.65 -16.31 23.06
CA ARG A 306 5.78 -15.16 22.19
C ARG A 306 7.09 -15.18 21.41
N VAL A 307 7.03 -14.59 20.22
CA VAL A 307 8.18 -14.38 19.37
C VAL A 307 8.37 -12.88 19.12
N VAL A 308 9.62 -12.46 19.18
CA VAL A 308 10.03 -11.10 18.83
C VAL A 308 10.87 -11.19 17.56
N VAL A 309 10.39 -10.54 16.50
CA VAL A 309 11.00 -10.51 15.18
C VAL A 309 11.54 -9.11 14.92
N THR A 310 12.77 -9.03 14.43
CA THR A 310 13.40 -7.81 13.94
C THR A 310 13.73 -8.01 12.46
N SER A 311 13.12 -7.22 11.58
CA SER A 311 13.39 -7.21 10.14
C SER A 311 13.83 -5.82 9.63
N GLU A 312 13.68 -4.79 10.46
CA GLU A 312 14.17 -3.44 10.19
C GLU A 312 15.50 -3.19 10.92
N TRP A 313 16.51 -2.82 10.18
CA TRP A 313 17.87 -2.60 10.67
C TRP A 313 18.28 -1.14 10.50
N GLY A 314 19.00 -0.61 11.48
CA GLY A 314 19.42 0.79 11.43
C GLY A 314 19.84 1.34 12.76
N THR A 315 19.63 2.64 12.97
CA THR A 315 19.97 3.33 14.23
C THR A 315 18.74 3.40 15.12
N ILE A 316 18.82 2.79 16.29
CA ILE A 316 17.77 2.82 17.32
C ILE A 316 18.25 3.62 18.55
N GLN A 317 17.29 4.16 19.30
CA GLN A 317 17.55 4.82 20.57
C GLN A 317 17.40 3.81 21.72
N THR A 318 18.45 3.62 22.51
CA THR A 318 18.41 2.70 23.65
C THR A 318 18.71 3.41 24.96
N ALA A 319 18.22 2.86 26.06
CA ALA A 319 18.58 3.32 27.40
C ALA A 319 18.73 2.16 28.38
N VAL A 320 19.63 2.34 29.33
CA VAL A 320 19.89 1.36 30.42
C VAL A 320 19.17 1.80 31.69
N LEU A 321 18.54 0.87 32.36
CA LEU A 321 17.85 1.10 33.63
C LEU A 321 18.81 1.42 34.78
N LYS A 322 18.51 2.44 35.59
CA LYS A 322 19.24 2.87 36.78
C LYS A 322 18.93 1.98 37.99
N ARG A 323 17.73 1.41 38.02
CA ARG A 323 17.17 0.62 39.14
C ARG A 323 16.10 -0.33 38.62
N ASP A 324 15.74 -1.32 39.40
CA ASP A 324 14.57 -2.15 39.16
C ASP A 324 13.32 -1.26 39.05
N THR A 325 12.47 -1.51 38.08
CA THR A 325 11.25 -0.78 37.83
C THR A 325 10.24 -1.62 37.05
N GLU A 326 9.04 -1.09 36.89
CA GLU A 326 7.95 -1.75 36.17
C GLU A 326 7.78 -1.10 34.79
N VAL A 327 7.54 -1.90 33.76
CA VAL A 327 6.99 -1.48 32.47
C VAL A 327 5.46 -1.52 32.60
N ARG A 328 4.80 -0.43 32.32
CA ARG A 328 3.35 -0.28 32.49
C ARG A 328 2.65 -0.14 31.14
N TYR A 329 1.40 -0.58 31.07
CA TYR A 329 0.61 -0.55 29.85
C TYR A 329 0.45 0.88 29.27
N GLN A 330 0.30 1.89 30.16
CA GLN A 330 0.22 3.31 29.77
C GLN A 330 1.11 4.16 30.68
N GLY A 331 1.44 5.36 30.26
CA GLY A 331 2.17 6.34 31.05
C GLY A 331 1.39 6.79 32.30
N GLY A 332 1.68 6.19 33.44
CA GLY A 332 1.02 6.54 34.70
C GLY A 332 1.19 5.50 35.80
N VAL A 333 1.28 5.97 37.06
CA VAL A 333 1.44 5.10 38.23
C VAL A 333 0.19 4.24 38.52
N LYS A 334 -0.93 4.54 37.88
CA LYS A 334 -2.20 3.79 38.02
C LYS A 334 -2.44 2.79 36.89
N SER A 335 -1.60 2.80 35.85
CA SER A 335 -1.66 1.83 34.78
C SER A 335 -1.23 0.45 35.27
N PRO A 336 -1.83 -0.64 34.80
CA PRO A 336 -1.39 -2.02 35.09
C PRO A 336 0.06 -2.27 34.69
N ILE A 337 0.70 -3.23 35.36
CA ILE A 337 2.09 -3.61 35.14
C ILE A 337 2.12 -4.71 34.07
N LEU A 338 2.84 -4.48 32.96
CA LEU A 338 3.10 -5.49 31.93
C LEU A 338 4.20 -6.45 32.41
N THR A 339 5.34 -5.91 32.78
CA THR A 339 6.49 -6.70 33.26
C THR A 339 7.34 -5.90 34.23
N GLU A 340 8.24 -6.59 34.92
CA GLU A 340 9.26 -6.02 35.79
C GLU A 340 10.64 -6.14 35.12
N VAL A 341 11.34 -5.01 35.03
CA VAL A 341 12.69 -4.93 34.46
C VAL A 341 13.71 -4.58 35.52
N LYS A 342 14.91 -5.11 35.37
CA LYS A 342 15.97 -5.03 36.41
C LYS A 342 16.92 -3.87 36.11
N LYS A 343 17.63 -3.47 37.18
CA LYS A 343 18.76 -2.53 37.03
C LYS A 343 19.77 -3.09 36.04
N ALA A 344 20.22 -2.25 35.13
CA ALA A 344 21.16 -2.53 34.05
C ALA A 344 20.55 -3.23 32.81
N ASP A 345 19.27 -3.63 32.84
CA ASP A 345 18.61 -4.04 31.62
C ASP A 345 18.58 -2.86 30.62
N LYS A 346 18.65 -3.18 29.33
CA LYS A 346 18.58 -2.26 28.21
C LYS A 346 17.18 -2.33 27.62
N VAL A 347 16.63 -1.17 27.24
CA VAL A 347 15.35 -1.04 26.55
C VAL A 347 15.51 -0.14 25.33
N THR A 348 14.75 -0.41 24.28
CA THR A 348 14.62 0.50 23.13
C THR A 348 13.64 1.60 23.49
N ILE A 349 13.93 2.85 23.12
CA ILE A 349 13.03 3.99 23.32
C ILE A 349 12.26 4.21 22.03
N LEU A 350 10.93 4.10 22.10
CA LEU A 350 10.03 4.28 20.97
C LEU A 350 9.46 5.70 20.93
N GLU A 351 9.07 6.24 22.11
CA GLU A 351 8.54 7.60 22.23
C GLU A 351 9.12 8.29 23.48
N ASP A 352 9.48 9.55 23.34
CA ASP A 352 10.07 10.36 24.40
C ASP A 352 9.06 11.37 24.95
N GLU A 353 8.34 10.99 26.01
CA GLU A 353 7.46 11.86 26.77
C GLU A 353 8.17 12.37 28.05
N ASP A 354 7.74 13.50 28.58
CA ASP A 354 8.41 14.20 29.68
C ASP A 354 8.66 13.33 30.94
N ASP A 355 7.58 12.77 31.52
CA ASP A 355 7.65 11.98 32.76
C ASP A 355 7.77 10.47 32.51
N TRP A 356 7.38 10.01 31.32
CA TRP A 356 7.35 8.62 30.93
C TRP A 356 7.96 8.47 29.55
N LYS A 357 8.56 7.31 29.26
CA LYS A 357 8.98 6.95 27.92
C LYS A 357 8.33 5.64 27.53
N LYS A 358 7.82 5.59 26.30
CA LYS A 358 7.40 4.32 25.71
C LYS A 358 8.64 3.56 25.31
N VAL A 359 8.71 2.32 25.74
CA VAL A 359 9.88 1.47 25.54
C VAL A 359 9.48 0.07 25.11
N ALA A 360 10.36 -0.58 24.34
CA ALA A 360 10.32 -2.01 24.10
C ALA A 360 11.41 -2.69 24.92
N THR A 361 11.06 -3.81 25.56
CA THR A 361 12.01 -4.70 26.23
C THR A 361 12.50 -5.77 25.25
N ALA A 362 13.68 -6.32 25.49
CA ALA A 362 14.24 -7.37 24.64
C ALA A 362 13.33 -8.61 24.50
N ASP A 363 12.48 -8.84 25.50
CA ASP A 363 11.54 -9.96 25.51
C ASP A 363 10.12 -9.57 25.04
N GLY A 364 9.97 -8.43 24.31
CA GLY A 364 8.78 -8.08 23.54
C GLY A 364 7.63 -7.44 24.35
N PHE A 365 7.89 -6.86 25.53
CA PHE A 365 6.91 -6.01 26.20
C PHE A 365 7.07 -4.56 25.76
N ILE A 366 6.01 -3.99 25.23
CA ILE A 366 5.95 -2.60 24.78
C ILE A 366 5.05 -1.81 25.74
N GLY A 367 5.63 -0.82 26.43
CA GLY A 367 4.91 -0.06 27.44
C GLY A 367 5.73 1.11 27.95
N TYR A 368 5.37 1.63 29.12
CA TYR A 368 5.90 2.88 29.63
C TYR A 368 6.75 2.68 30.88
N VAL A 369 7.91 3.31 30.89
CA VAL A 369 8.82 3.40 32.04
C VAL A 369 9.01 4.86 32.43
N LYS A 370 9.11 5.13 33.75
CA LYS A 370 9.41 6.50 34.22
C LYS A 370 10.76 6.97 33.71
N THR A 371 10.80 8.15 33.11
CA THR A 371 12.03 8.78 32.57
C THR A 371 13.16 8.81 33.58
N ASN A 372 12.87 9.05 34.86
CA ASN A 372 13.89 9.10 35.91
C ASN A 372 14.50 7.70 36.26
N ALA A 373 13.91 6.60 35.83
CA ALA A 373 14.45 5.26 35.97
C ALA A 373 15.47 4.90 34.89
N LEU A 374 15.51 5.65 33.80
CA LEU A 374 16.39 5.44 32.65
C LEU A 374 17.65 6.32 32.75
N LYS A 375 18.80 5.81 32.29
CA LYS A 375 19.97 6.63 31.97
C LYS A 375 19.69 7.46 30.73
N LYS A 376 20.61 8.35 30.35
CA LYS A 376 20.55 9.10 29.11
C LYS A 376 20.48 8.11 27.93
N ALA A 377 19.60 8.37 27.00
CA ALA A 377 19.51 7.61 25.75
C ALA A 377 20.82 7.65 24.96
N THR A 378 21.11 6.59 24.29
CA THR A 378 22.27 6.41 23.40
C THR A 378 21.80 5.79 22.09
N GLU A 379 22.39 6.25 21.01
CA GLU A 379 22.20 5.64 19.69
C GLU A 379 22.95 4.31 19.62
N GLU A 380 22.31 3.32 19.03
CA GLU A 380 22.88 2.00 18.78
C GLU A 380 22.55 1.59 17.35
N LYS A 381 23.55 1.14 16.61
CA LYS A 381 23.35 0.66 15.25
C LYS A 381 23.13 -0.85 15.30
N THR A 382 21.99 -1.29 14.77
CA THR A 382 21.64 -2.69 14.57
C THR A 382 21.89 -3.10 13.12
N SER A 383 22.31 -4.33 12.91
CA SER A 383 22.50 -4.91 11.59
C SER A 383 22.57 -6.43 11.69
N ARG A 384 22.19 -7.12 10.60
CA ARG A 384 22.40 -8.55 10.41
C ARG A 384 23.19 -8.76 9.12
N GLU A 385 24.02 -9.78 9.06
CA GLU A 385 24.63 -10.22 7.81
C GLU A 385 23.59 -11.03 7.04
N PHE A 386 23.11 -10.48 5.95
CA PHE A 386 22.20 -11.12 5.00
C PHE A 386 22.52 -10.61 3.59
N THR A 387 22.49 -11.51 2.63
CA THR A 387 22.65 -11.13 1.22
C THR A 387 21.27 -11.09 0.60
N GLU A 388 20.79 -9.89 0.31
CA GLU A 388 19.52 -9.71 -0.40
C GLU A 388 19.62 -10.31 -1.80
N PRO A 389 18.57 -11.02 -2.27
CA PRO A 389 18.51 -11.45 -3.66
C PRO A 389 18.55 -10.24 -4.63
N GLU A 390 19.47 -10.23 -5.57
CA GLU A 390 19.60 -9.17 -6.56
C GLU A 390 18.83 -9.54 -7.83
N TYR A 391 17.76 -8.79 -8.12
CA TYR A 391 16.96 -8.93 -9.34
C TYR A 391 17.58 -8.06 -10.43
N THR A 392 18.34 -8.71 -11.33
CA THR A 392 18.96 -8.03 -12.47
C THR A 392 17.91 -7.69 -13.52
N ASN A 393 18.17 -6.63 -14.30
CA ASN A 393 17.29 -6.15 -15.36
C ASN A 393 18.05 -6.05 -16.68
N ILE A 394 17.33 -6.21 -17.78
CA ILE A 394 17.84 -5.93 -19.13
C ILE A 394 17.70 -4.42 -19.34
N SER A 395 18.82 -3.72 -19.33
CA SER A 395 18.85 -2.28 -19.64
C SER A 395 19.37 -2.07 -21.05
N LEU A 396 18.56 -1.50 -21.91
CA LEU A 396 18.96 -1.14 -23.26
C LEU A 396 19.76 0.17 -23.24
N ASN A 397 20.88 0.21 -23.94
CA ASN A 397 21.75 1.40 -23.99
C ASN A 397 21.21 2.43 -25.01
N ARG A 398 19.93 2.77 -24.88
CA ARG A 398 19.25 3.76 -25.71
C ARG A 398 17.99 4.26 -25.01
N THR A 399 17.51 5.43 -25.36
CA THR A 399 16.17 5.89 -24.95
C THR A 399 15.11 5.05 -25.66
N ILE A 400 14.12 4.59 -24.94
CA ILE A 400 12.99 3.85 -25.50
C ILE A 400 12.07 4.83 -26.22
N ASN A 401 11.76 4.53 -27.47
CA ASN A 401 10.71 5.11 -28.25
C ASN A 401 9.87 3.96 -28.79
N MET A 402 8.80 3.63 -28.07
CA MET A 402 7.95 2.48 -28.34
C MET A 402 6.61 2.95 -28.90
N ALA A 403 6.07 2.26 -29.89
CA ALA A 403 4.70 2.51 -30.30
C ALA A 403 3.88 1.22 -30.38
N TRP A 404 2.67 1.27 -29.84
CA TRP A 404 1.73 0.15 -29.93
C TRP A 404 1.13 0.07 -31.32
N HIS A 405 1.12 -1.12 -31.89
CA HIS A 405 0.47 -1.45 -33.13
C HIS A 405 -0.74 -2.38 -32.88
N ASN A 406 -1.93 -1.85 -33.05
CA ASN A 406 -3.15 -2.62 -32.88
C ASN A 406 -3.31 -3.65 -34.02
N VAL A 407 -3.10 -4.91 -33.71
CA VAL A 407 -3.21 -6.04 -34.62
C VAL A 407 -4.41 -6.89 -34.24
N ASP A 408 -5.54 -6.74 -34.96
CA ASP A 408 -6.79 -7.42 -34.63
C ASP A 408 -6.95 -8.78 -35.34
N ASN A 409 -6.13 -9.04 -36.35
CA ASN A 409 -6.17 -10.29 -37.13
C ASN A 409 -4.82 -10.54 -37.82
N ALA A 410 -4.64 -11.76 -38.33
CA ALA A 410 -3.41 -12.17 -38.98
C ALA A 410 -3.07 -11.37 -40.27
N GLU A 411 -4.08 -10.84 -40.99
CA GLU A 411 -3.86 -10.04 -42.20
C GLU A 411 -3.18 -8.68 -41.85
N ALA A 412 -3.51 -8.10 -40.69
CA ALA A 412 -2.96 -6.85 -40.22
C ALA A 412 -1.42 -6.90 -40.10
N ASN A 413 -0.83 -8.07 -39.82
CA ASN A 413 0.61 -8.27 -39.78
C ASN A 413 1.30 -7.92 -41.11
N SER A 414 0.62 -8.10 -42.25
CA SER A 414 1.19 -7.82 -43.58
C SER A 414 1.41 -6.34 -43.87
N TYR A 415 0.80 -5.46 -43.08
CA TYR A 415 0.88 -4.00 -43.26
C TYR A 415 1.98 -3.33 -42.43
N VAL A 416 2.77 -4.09 -41.67
CA VAL A 416 3.80 -3.50 -40.76
C VAL A 416 4.71 -2.50 -41.46
N LEU A 417 5.24 -2.82 -42.65
CA LEU A 417 6.11 -1.90 -43.40
C LEU A 417 5.42 -0.60 -43.80
N GLN A 418 4.13 -0.68 -44.13
CA GLN A 418 3.34 0.51 -44.44
C GLN A 418 3.09 1.34 -43.16
N THR A 419 2.78 0.68 -42.07
CA THR A 419 2.51 1.30 -40.77
C THR A 419 3.74 2.07 -40.26
N ILE A 420 4.94 1.52 -40.36
CA ILE A 420 6.17 2.15 -39.89
C ILE A 420 6.85 3.07 -40.91
N ALA A 421 6.36 3.13 -42.16
CA ALA A 421 7.04 3.88 -43.22
C ALA A 421 7.26 5.37 -42.94
N GLY A 422 6.39 5.98 -42.13
CA GLY A 422 6.45 7.39 -41.75
C GLY A 422 7.22 7.66 -40.43
N THR A 423 7.52 6.63 -39.67
CA THR A 423 8.12 6.78 -38.34
C THR A 423 9.60 7.19 -38.42
N LYS A 424 10.06 7.98 -37.45
CA LYS A 424 11.46 8.36 -37.29
C LYS A 424 11.86 8.26 -35.83
N GLY A 425 12.99 7.63 -35.56
CA GLY A 425 13.49 7.46 -34.19
C GLY A 425 12.74 6.42 -33.36
N LEU A 426 11.74 5.73 -33.94
CA LEU A 426 11.11 4.58 -33.30
C LEU A 426 12.18 3.53 -33.05
N THR A 427 12.17 2.95 -31.84
CA THR A 427 13.14 1.92 -31.43
C THR A 427 12.47 0.57 -31.22
N THR A 428 11.19 0.58 -30.88
CA THR A 428 10.43 -0.59 -30.47
C THR A 428 9.00 -0.51 -31.01
N ILE A 429 8.51 -1.62 -31.52
CA ILE A 429 7.09 -1.75 -31.90
C ILE A 429 6.42 -2.82 -31.02
N ALA A 430 5.25 -2.50 -30.49
CA ALA A 430 4.52 -3.38 -29.59
C ALA A 430 3.19 -3.83 -30.20
N PRO A 431 3.18 -4.94 -30.97
CA PRO A 431 1.96 -5.46 -31.57
C PRO A 431 1.08 -6.18 -30.54
N THR A 432 -0.25 -5.99 -30.62
CA THR A 432 -1.24 -6.59 -29.70
C THR A 432 -1.52 -8.05 -30.05
N TRP A 433 -0.53 -8.92 -29.85
CA TRP A 433 -0.56 -10.29 -30.40
C TRP A 433 -1.09 -11.38 -29.48
N PHE A 434 -0.88 -11.25 -28.17
CA PHE A 434 -1.27 -12.29 -27.22
C PHE A 434 -2.47 -11.84 -26.39
N SER A 435 -3.45 -12.72 -26.26
CA SER A 435 -4.57 -12.56 -25.34
C SER A 435 -4.85 -13.87 -24.63
N ILE A 436 -5.34 -13.84 -23.41
CA ILE A 436 -5.77 -15.04 -22.69
C ILE A 436 -7.00 -15.63 -23.39
N ALA A 437 -6.92 -16.89 -23.76
CA ALA A 437 -7.94 -17.57 -24.56
C ALA A 437 -9.06 -18.22 -23.73
N ASP A 438 -8.75 -18.62 -22.50
CA ASP A 438 -9.67 -19.25 -21.58
C ASP A 438 -9.17 -19.20 -20.14
N THR A 439 -10.01 -19.60 -19.20
CA THR A 439 -9.68 -19.64 -17.77
C THR A 439 -8.72 -20.77 -17.36
N ASN A 440 -8.13 -21.52 -18.30
CA ASN A 440 -7.06 -22.48 -18.04
C ASN A 440 -5.66 -21.91 -18.31
N GLY A 441 -5.56 -20.63 -18.65
CA GLY A 441 -4.29 -19.98 -18.98
C GLY A 441 -3.78 -20.25 -20.40
N ASN A 442 -4.64 -20.72 -21.32
CA ASN A 442 -4.27 -20.81 -22.73
C ASN A 442 -4.26 -19.43 -23.38
N ILE A 443 -3.45 -19.26 -24.45
CA ILE A 443 -3.39 -18.01 -25.20
C ILE A 443 -3.94 -18.14 -26.61
N THR A 444 -4.47 -17.03 -27.14
CA THR A 444 -4.53 -16.79 -28.58
C THR A 444 -3.30 -16.03 -29.01
N SER A 445 -2.80 -16.31 -30.21
CA SER A 445 -1.58 -15.67 -30.71
C SER A 445 -1.75 -15.26 -32.17
N LEU A 446 -1.41 -14.01 -32.46
CA LEU A 446 -1.28 -13.46 -33.81
C LEU A 446 0.19 -13.25 -34.22
N ALA A 447 1.15 -13.76 -33.44
CA ALA A 447 2.58 -13.58 -33.67
C ALA A 447 3.00 -14.07 -35.05
N SER A 448 3.85 -13.27 -35.71
CA SER A 448 4.31 -13.49 -37.07
C SER A 448 5.81 -13.30 -37.18
N SER A 449 6.54 -14.37 -37.53
CA SER A 449 7.98 -14.27 -37.78
C SER A 449 8.33 -13.36 -38.96
N ASP A 450 7.46 -13.26 -39.97
CA ASP A 450 7.68 -12.34 -41.09
C ASP A 450 7.59 -10.89 -40.62
N TYR A 451 6.62 -10.58 -39.78
CA TYR A 451 6.51 -9.26 -39.14
C TYR A 451 7.77 -8.92 -38.35
N VAL A 452 8.23 -9.82 -37.47
CA VAL A 452 9.46 -9.62 -36.68
C VAL A 452 10.66 -9.38 -37.60
N ASN A 453 10.82 -10.18 -38.66
CA ASN A 453 11.90 -10.01 -39.63
C ASN A 453 11.86 -8.62 -40.31
N TYR A 454 10.66 -8.11 -40.67
CA TYR A 454 10.51 -6.78 -41.25
C TYR A 454 10.81 -5.67 -40.24
N ALA A 455 10.38 -5.82 -38.98
CA ALA A 455 10.71 -4.89 -37.90
C ALA A 455 12.23 -4.83 -37.68
N HIS A 456 12.89 -5.98 -37.57
CA HIS A 456 14.37 -6.07 -37.43
C HIS A 456 15.13 -5.45 -38.62
N GLN A 457 14.67 -5.67 -39.85
CA GLN A 457 15.25 -5.02 -41.04
C GLN A 457 15.08 -3.49 -40.97
N SER A 458 14.13 -3.00 -40.22
CA SER A 458 13.88 -1.58 -39.96
C SER A 458 14.56 -1.07 -38.67
N ASN A 459 15.43 -1.89 -38.05
CA ASN A 459 16.08 -1.65 -36.75
C ASN A 459 15.14 -1.40 -35.59
N LEU A 460 14.00 -2.09 -35.57
CA LEU A 460 13.04 -2.05 -34.47
C LEU A 460 13.07 -3.35 -33.71
N ASP A 461 13.09 -3.29 -32.37
CA ASP A 461 12.75 -4.41 -31.52
C ASP A 461 11.23 -4.64 -31.53
N VAL A 462 10.82 -5.88 -31.31
CA VAL A 462 9.41 -6.26 -31.19
C VAL A 462 9.11 -6.72 -29.77
N TRP A 463 8.31 -5.93 -29.05
CA TRP A 463 7.80 -6.31 -27.73
C TRP A 463 6.32 -6.68 -27.87
N ALA A 464 6.02 -7.97 -27.89
CA ALA A 464 4.65 -8.42 -28.09
C ALA A 464 3.77 -8.14 -26.85
N VAL A 465 2.63 -7.51 -27.08
CA VAL A 465 1.65 -7.25 -26.03
C VAL A 465 0.97 -8.54 -25.61
N LEU A 466 0.91 -8.80 -24.30
CA LEU A 466 0.08 -9.80 -23.65
C LEU A 466 -1.01 -9.09 -22.84
N ARG A 467 -2.27 -9.34 -23.15
CA ARG A 467 -3.42 -8.68 -22.52
C ARG A 467 -4.45 -9.68 -21.97
N ASP A 468 -5.20 -9.25 -20.96
CA ASP A 468 -6.28 -10.01 -20.31
C ASP A 468 -7.69 -9.63 -20.79
N PHE A 469 -7.78 -8.94 -21.93
CA PHE A 469 -9.01 -8.53 -22.61
C PHE A 469 -8.89 -8.77 -24.11
N HIS A 470 -10.01 -8.62 -24.84
CA HIS A 470 -10.09 -8.91 -26.29
C HIS A 470 -9.68 -10.33 -26.70
N GLY A 471 -9.75 -11.28 -25.76
CA GLY A 471 -9.46 -12.70 -25.96
C GLY A 471 -10.71 -13.55 -25.71
N GLY A 472 -10.46 -14.71 -25.10
CA GLY A 472 -11.52 -15.59 -24.63
C GLY A 472 -12.03 -15.24 -23.24
N ILE A 473 -11.33 -14.36 -22.50
CA ILE A 473 -11.75 -13.81 -21.23
C ILE A 473 -12.00 -12.30 -21.35
N ASN A 474 -12.94 -11.77 -20.57
CA ASN A 474 -13.34 -10.35 -20.64
C ASN A 474 -13.90 -9.85 -19.30
N SER A 475 -13.55 -10.43 -18.17
CA SER A 475 -14.00 -10.01 -16.85
C SER A 475 -12.91 -10.14 -15.79
N TYR A 476 -13.05 -9.37 -14.72
CA TYR A 476 -12.19 -9.43 -13.54
C TYR A 476 -12.16 -10.83 -12.90
N GLU A 477 -13.31 -11.51 -12.89
CA GLU A 477 -13.44 -12.84 -12.30
C GLU A 477 -12.70 -13.90 -13.13
N GLU A 478 -12.73 -13.78 -14.46
CA GLU A 478 -12.02 -14.70 -15.35
C GLU A 478 -10.50 -14.50 -15.24
N THR A 479 -10.02 -13.25 -15.19
CA THR A 479 -8.60 -12.95 -14.93
C THR A 479 -8.17 -13.46 -13.55
N TYR A 480 -8.99 -13.23 -12.51
CA TYR A 480 -8.74 -13.79 -11.18
C TYR A 480 -8.64 -15.32 -11.21
N GLU A 481 -9.54 -16.00 -11.93
CA GLU A 481 -9.51 -17.46 -12.04
C GLU A 481 -8.23 -17.96 -12.70
N VAL A 482 -7.70 -17.28 -13.70
CA VAL A 482 -6.40 -17.63 -14.31
C VAL A 482 -5.25 -17.40 -13.34
N LEU A 483 -5.20 -16.21 -12.72
CA LEU A 483 -4.04 -15.81 -11.95
C LEU A 483 -3.97 -16.42 -10.54
N SER A 484 -5.10 -16.83 -9.96
CA SER A 484 -5.16 -17.43 -8.62
C SER A 484 -4.70 -18.90 -8.54
N TYR A 485 -4.42 -19.56 -9.67
CA TYR A 485 -3.89 -20.91 -9.74
C TYR A 485 -2.47 -20.93 -10.28
N THR A 486 -1.54 -21.50 -9.55
CA THR A 486 -0.13 -21.62 -9.93
C THR A 486 0.05 -22.34 -11.26
N SER A 487 -0.64 -23.47 -11.48
CA SER A 487 -0.57 -24.26 -12.72
C SER A 487 -1.10 -23.50 -13.95
N LYS A 488 -2.11 -22.64 -13.77
CA LYS A 488 -2.66 -21.82 -14.87
C LYS A 488 -1.71 -20.67 -15.22
N ARG A 489 -1.14 -19.99 -14.23
CA ARG A 489 -0.08 -19.00 -14.48
C ARG A 489 1.12 -19.62 -15.19
N GLU A 490 1.56 -20.81 -14.75
CA GLU A 490 2.66 -21.51 -15.39
C GLU A 490 2.32 -21.88 -16.85
N THR A 491 1.09 -22.31 -17.12
CA THR A 491 0.61 -22.60 -18.49
C THR A 491 0.67 -21.35 -19.36
N LEU A 492 0.16 -20.22 -18.86
CA LEU A 492 0.15 -18.93 -19.55
C LEU A 492 1.57 -18.49 -19.89
N ILE A 493 2.45 -18.47 -18.89
CA ILE A 493 3.84 -18.05 -19.05
C ILE A 493 4.56 -18.95 -20.07
N ASN A 494 4.44 -20.26 -19.94
CA ASN A 494 5.15 -21.19 -20.83
C ASN A 494 4.68 -21.05 -22.29
N GLN A 495 3.41 -20.81 -22.55
CA GLN A 495 2.89 -20.59 -23.90
C GLN A 495 3.36 -19.27 -24.49
N VAL A 496 3.34 -18.17 -23.71
CA VAL A 496 3.82 -16.85 -24.15
C VAL A 496 5.32 -16.90 -24.50
N ILE A 497 6.14 -17.47 -23.61
CA ILE A 497 7.58 -17.59 -23.84
C ILE A 497 7.87 -18.49 -25.07
N ALA A 498 7.16 -19.62 -25.21
CA ALA A 498 7.35 -20.49 -26.37
C ALA A 498 6.98 -19.78 -27.67
N ALA A 499 5.88 -19.03 -27.70
CA ALA A 499 5.45 -18.28 -28.88
C ALA A 499 6.43 -17.13 -29.20
N ALA A 500 6.95 -16.46 -28.19
CA ALA A 500 7.94 -15.39 -28.35
C ALA A 500 9.24 -15.92 -28.96
N LEU A 501 9.79 -17.00 -28.43
CA LEU A 501 11.01 -17.63 -28.93
C LEU A 501 10.82 -18.18 -30.35
N GLN A 502 9.68 -18.82 -30.63
CA GLN A 502 9.37 -19.35 -31.95
C GLN A 502 9.30 -18.25 -33.02
N SER A 503 8.78 -17.08 -32.66
CA SER A 503 8.58 -15.97 -33.60
C SER A 503 9.79 -15.03 -33.69
N GLY A 504 10.77 -15.15 -32.78
CA GLY A 504 11.95 -14.29 -32.70
C GLY A 504 11.67 -12.92 -32.10
N ILE A 505 10.69 -12.84 -31.19
CA ILE A 505 10.28 -11.64 -30.44
C ILE A 505 11.38 -11.25 -29.45
N ASP A 506 11.62 -9.94 -29.25
CA ASP A 506 12.69 -9.41 -28.39
C ASP A 506 12.22 -9.13 -26.96
N GLY A 507 10.91 -8.97 -26.75
CA GLY A 507 10.37 -8.68 -25.42
C GLY A 507 8.87 -8.95 -25.32
N ILE A 508 8.41 -8.95 -24.08
CA ILE A 508 6.97 -9.03 -23.72
C ILE A 508 6.56 -7.71 -23.07
N ASN A 509 5.48 -7.13 -23.56
CA ASN A 509 4.81 -5.98 -22.99
C ASN A 509 3.50 -6.45 -22.34
N LEU A 510 3.44 -6.43 -21.01
CA LEU A 510 2.28 -6.89 -20.26
C LEU A 510 1.27 -5.75 -20.08
N ASP A 511 0.08 -5.91 -20.66
CA ASP A 511 -1.01 -4.94 -20.62
C ASP A 511 -2.27 -5.60 -20.02
N PHE A 512 -2.29 -5.75 -18.68
CA PHE A 512 -3.42 -6.30 -17.96
C PHE A 512 -4.24 -5.18 -17.33
N GLU A 513 -5.49 -5.08 -17.75
CA GLU A 513 -6.43 -4.03 -17.33
C GLU A 513 -7.60 -4.57 -16.47
N LEU A 514 -7.78 -5.90 -16.39
CA LEU A 514 -8.86 -6.55 -15.63
C LEU A 514 -8.38 -7.09 -14.29
N ILE A 515 -7.67 -6.28 -13.53
CA ILE A 515 -7.13 -6.65 -12.21
C ILE A 515 -7.97 -5.98 -11.13
N SER A 516 -8.72 -6.79 -10.37
CA SER A 516 -9.43 -6.33 -9.17
C SER A 516 -8.50 -6.21 -7.97
N GLY A 517 -8.94 -5.50 -6.92
CA GLY A 517 -8.18 -5.43 -5.66
C GLY A 517 -7.92 -6.81 -5.03
N GLU A 518 -8.85 -7.76 -5.21
CA GLU A 518 -8.70 -9.15 -4.75
C GLU A 518 -7.70 -9.94 -5.61
N CYS A 519 -7.53 -9.56 -6.87
CA CYS A 519 -6.59 -10.18 -7.79
C CYS A 519 -5.15 -9.69 -7.61
N GLY A 520 -4.93 -8.56 -6.93
CA GLY A 520 -3.65 -7.87 -6.88
C GLY A 520 -2.47 -8.74 -6.44
N GLU A 521 -2.65 -9.61 -5.43
CA GLU A 521 -1.57 -10.49 -4.98
C GLU A 521 -1.24 -11.59 -6.00
N HIS A 522 -2.23 -12.08 -6.73
CA HIS A 522 -2.05 -13.08 -7.78
C HIS A 522 -1.37 -12.45 -9.00
N TYR A 523 -1.77 -11.22 -9.33
CA TYR A 523 -1.17 -10.45 -10.41
C TYR A 523 0.31 -10.16 -10.17
N ILE A 524 0.66 -9.64 -9.00
CA ILE A 524 2.08 -9.33 -8.74
C ILE A 524 2.93 -10.61 -8.66
N GLN A 525 2.36 -11.73 -8.23
CA GLN A 525 3.05 -13.02 -8.31
C GLN A 525 3.25 -13.47 -9.76
N PHE A 526 2.26 -13.28 -10.62
CA PHE A 526 2.39 -13.54 -12.07
C PHE A 526 3.48 -12.66 -12.69
N VAL A 527 3.54 -11.37 -12.36
CA VAL A 527 4.60 -10.45 -12.81
C VAL A 527 5.98 -10.95 -12.40
N ARG A 528 6.16 -11.41 -11.15
CA ARG A 528 7.41 -12.00 -10.67
C ARG A 528 7.83 -13.21 -11.49
N GLU A 529 6.90 -14.15 -11.70
CA GLU A 529 7.13 -15.40 -12.42
C GLU A 529 7.47 -15.15 -13.90
N LEU A 530 6.70 -14.28 -14.57
CA LEU A 530 6.92 -13.91 -15.97
C LEU A 530 8.25 -13.16 -16.16
N SER A 531 8.58 -12.22 -15.27
CA SER A 531 9.84 -11.50 -15.28
C SER A 531 11.04 -12.44 -15.25
N VAL A 532 11.05 -13.41 -14.34
CA VAL A 532 12.12 -14.40 -14.24
C VAL A 532 12.24 -15.20 -15.53
N LYS A 533 11.13 -15.64 -16.11
CA LYS A 533 11.11 -16.41 -17.37
C LYS A 533 11.56 -15.57 -18.56
N CYS A 534 11.15 -14.34 -18.68
CA CYS A 534 11.62 -13.42 -19.72
C CYS A 534 13.16 -13.27 -19.64
N ARG A 535 13.67 -12.99 -18.45
CA ARG A 535 15.12 -12.81 -18.22
C ARG A 535 15.93 -14.07 -18.54
N GLN A 536 15.46 -15.25 -18.15
CA GLN A 536 16.09 -16.53 -18.48
C GLN A 536 16.20 -16.79 -19.98
N ASN A 537 15.31 -16.19 -20.77
CA ASN A 537 15.24 -16.35 -22.22
C ASN A 537 15.78 -15.14 -22.99
N GLY A 538 16.33 -14.12 -22.28
CA GLY A 538 16.88 -12.93 -22.91
C GLY A 538 15.82 -12.00 -23.50
N LEU A 539 14.56 -12.10 -23.06
CA LEU A 539 13.43 -11.26 -23.47
C LEU A 539 13.34 -10.05 -22.56
N VAL A 540 13.20 -8.87 -23.12
CA VAL A 540 12.84 -7.66 -22.36
C VAL A 540 11.44 -7.83 -21.80
N PHE A 541 11.24 -7.40 -20.55
CA PHE A 541 9.94 -7.41 -19.90
C PHE A 541 9.50 -6.00 -19.52
N SER A 542 8.43 -5.50 -20.13
CA SER A 542 7.79 -4.24 -19.78
C SER A 542 6.37 -4.46 -19.30
N VAL A 543 5.90 -3.60 -18.40
CA VAL A 543 4.56 -3.69 -17.81
C VAL A 543 3.86 -2.35 -17.94
N ASP A 544 2.65 -2.37 -18.50
CA ASP A 544 1.81 -1.20 -18.67
C ASP A 544 0.93 -0.98 -17.43
N ASN A 545 0.79 0.27 -17.03
CA ASN A 545 0.02 0.66 -15.85
C ASN A 545 -0.77 1.93 -16.10
N TYR A 546 -1.90 2.05 -15.44
CA TYR A 546 -2.60 3.33 -15.31
C TYR A 546 -1.75 4.34 -14.52
N VAL A 547 -2.07 5.62 -14.67
CA VAL A 547 -1.54 6.66 -13.78
C VAL A 547 -1.84 6.28 -12.33
N PRO A 548 -0.82 6.27 -11.43
CA PRO A 548 -1.00 5.85 -10.05
C PRO A 548 -2.07 6.68 -9.32
N GLN A 549 -3.01 5.99 -8.70
CA GLN A 549 -4.10 6.57 -7.92
C GLN A 549 -4.31 5.72 -6.65
N PRO A 550 -4.91 6.27 -5.58
CA PRO A 550 -5.15 5.50 -4.36
C PRO A 550 -6.00 4.23 -4.56
N TYR A 551 -6.85 4.20 -5.60
CA TYR A 551 -7.73 3.06 -5.86
C TYR A 551 -7.07 1.94 -6.67
N ASN A 552 -5.95 2.19 -7.36
CA ASN A 552 -5.24 1.19 -8.16
C ASN A 552 -3.91 0.71 -7.54
N GLY A 553 -3.71 0.92 -6.22
CA GLY A 553 -2.51 0.47 -5.50
C GLY A 553 -2.27 -1.04 -5.52
N HIS A 554 -3.32 -1.83 -5.81
CA HIS A 554 -3.25 -3.29 -5.92
C HIS A 554 -2.40 -3.79 -7.12
N TYR A 555 -2.05 -2.92 -8.05
CA TYR A 555 -1.07 -3.23 -9.10
C TYR A 555 0.37 -3.35 -8.58
N SER A 556 0.67 -2.91 -7.33
CA SER A 556 1.99 -3.04 -6.69
C SER A 556 3.13 -2.46 -7.53
N LEU A 557 3.01 -1.18 -7.90
CA LEU A 557 3.94 -0.51 -8.82
C LEU A 557 5.41 -0.53 -8.32
N GLU A 558 5.64 -0.54 -7.01
CA GLU A 558 6.98 -0.63 -6.41
C GLU A 558 7.65 -1.97 -6.74
N GLU A 559 6.93 -3.08 -6.55
CA GLU A 559 7.47 -4.41 -6.87
C GLU A 559 7.63 -4.60 -8.39
N GLN A 560 6.72 -4.05 -9.21
CA GLN A 560 6.91 -4.02 -10.66
C GLN A 560 8.19 -3.27 -11.03
N GLY A 561 8.49 -2.13 -10.37
CA GLY A 561 9.71 -1.37 -10.56
C GLY A 561 11.00 -2.18 -10.26
N ILE A 562 10.91 -3.20 -9.40
CA ILE A 562 12.00 -4.13 -9.12
C ILE A 562 12.07 -5.21 -10.19
N MET A 563 10.94 -5.82 -10.52
CA MET A 563 10.85 -7.01 -11.36
C MET A 563 10.95 -6.74 -12.86
N ALA A 564 10.28 -5.71 -13.36
CA ALA A 564 10.26 -5.36 -14.77
C ALA A 564 11.57 -4.66 -15.22
N ASP A 565 11.91 -4.79 -16.48
CA ASP A 565 12.99 -4.04 -17.12
C ASP A 565 12.54 -2.59 -17.38
N TYR A 566 11.28 -2.42 -17.79
CA TYR A 566 10.62 -1.12 -17.98
C TYR A 566 9.20 -1.15 -17.44
N VAL A 567 8.77 -0.02 -16.89
CA VAL A 567 7.40 0.21 -16.45
C VAL A 567 6.85 1.36 -17.28
N VAL A 568 5.77 1.11 -17.98
CA VAL A 568 5.09 2.11 -18.81
C VAL A 568 3.88 2.65 -18.06
N ILE A 569 3.78 3.96 -17.92
CA ILE A 569 2.58 4.61 -17.39
C ILE A 569 1.78 5.14 -18.56
N MET A 570 0.59 4.59 -18.78
CA MET A 570 -0.38 5.04 -19.77
C MET A 570 -0.99 6.39 -19.32
N ALA A 571 -0.24 7.49 -19.59
CA ALA A 571 -0.62 8.83 -19.14
C ALA A 571 -1.63 9.46 -20.10
N TYR A 572 -2.70 8.73 -20.39
CA TYR A 572 -3.83 9.13 -21.22
C TYR A 572 -5.13 8.52 -20.68
N ASP A 573 -6.24 8.74 -21.35
CA ASP A 573 -7.59 8.39 -20.91
C ASP A 573 -7.97 9.09 -19.57
N GLU A 574 -7.48 10.34 -19.38
CA GLU A 574 -7.91 11.23 -18.29
C GLU A 574 -9.43 11.42 -18.32
N HIS A 575 -9.98 11.63 -19.53
CA HIS A 575 -11.41 11.63 -19.81
C HIS A 575 -11.75 10.66 -20.95
N THR A 576 -12.73 9.80 -20.70
CA THR A 576 -13.13 8.70 -21.59
C THR A 576 -14.60 8.78 -21.98
N GLU A 577 -15.08 7.90 -22.85
CA GLU A 577 -16.49 7.83 -23.27
C GLU A 577 -17.49 7.76 -22.09
N GLY A 578 -17.10 7.18 -20.96
CA GLY A 578 -17.93 7.11 -19.76
C GLY A 578 -17.87 8.33 -18.84
N SER A 579 -17.09 9.35 -19.18
CA SER A 579 -16.96 10.55 -18.36
C SER A 579 -18.25 11.37 -18.35
N TYR A 580 -18.61 11.93 -17.21
CA TYR A 580 -19.80 12.77 -17.03
C TYR A 580 -19.61 14.19 -17.55
N GLU A 581 -18.40 14.61 -17.83
CA GLU A 581 -18.04 15.89 -18.40
C GLU A 581 -16.99 15.73 -19.49
N ALA A 582 -17.00 16.64 -20.47
CA ALA A 582 -16.01 16.66 -21.53
C ALA A 582 -14.68 17.16 -21.02
N GLY A 583 -13.58 16.55 -21.46
CA GLY A 583 -12.24 16.94 -21.07
C GLY A 583 -11.15 16.43 -22.00
N SER A 584 -9.92 16.82 -21.70
CA SER A 584 -8.71 16.32 -22.37
C SER A 584 -8.53 14.83 -22.15
N VAL A 585 -7.98 14.11 -23.10
CA VAL A 585 -7.55 12.71 -22.93
C VAL A 585 -6.23 12.62 -22.16
N ALA A 586 -5.42 13.68 -22.18
CA ALA A 586 -4.13 13.72 -21.50
C ALA A 586 -3.67 15.18 -21.29
N SER A 587 -4.22 15.88 -20.32
CA SER A 587 -3.77 17.23 -19.99
C SER A 587 -2.32 17.22 -19.48
N TYR A 588 -1.63 18.36 -19.65
CA TYR A 588 -0.26 18.51 -19.11
C TYR A 588 -0.20 18.21 -17.62
N GLY A 589 -1.19 18.69 -16.85
CA GLY A 589 -1.26 18.49 -15.41
C GLY A 589 -1.41 17.02 -15.02
N TYR A 590 -2.21 16.28 -15.74
CA TYR A 590 -2.40 14.84 -15.56
C TYR A 590 -1.11 14.05 -15.80
N VAL A 591 -0.45 14.30 -16.93
CA VAL A 591 0.83 13.63 -17.27
C VAL A 591 1.93 14.00 -16.26
N GLU A 592 2.05 15.29 -15.90
CA GLU A 592 3.05 15.75 -14.93
C GLU A 592 2.84 15.09 -13.55
N GLN A 593 1.60 14.99 -13.09
CA GLN A 593 1.28 14.35 -11.82
C GLN A 593 1.53 12.83 -11.88
N GLY A 594 1.14 12.18 -12.98
CA GLY A 594 1.42 10.75 -13.19
C GLY A 594 2.91 10.42 -13.11
N ILE A 595 3.76 11.22 -13.74
CA ILE A 595 5.22 11.09 -13.65
C ILE A 595 5.71 11.23 -12.21
N LYS A 596 5.23 12.27 -11.49
CA LYS A 596 5.63 12.51 -10.09
C LYS A 596 5.24 11.37 -9.16
N ASP A 597 4.08 10.79 -9.37
CA ASP A 597 3.59 9.68 -8.54
C ASP A 597 4.30 8.38 -8.87
N ALA A 598 4.52 8.07 -10.15
CA ALA A 598 5.26 6.89 -10.58
C ALA A 598 6.73 6.89 -10.10
N LEU A 599 7.39 8.06 -10.10
CA LEU A 599 8.77 8.20 -9.61
C LEU A 599 8.95 7.94 -8.11
N LYS A 600 7.88 7.82 -7.33
CA LYS A 600 7.95 7.40 -5.93
C LYS A 600 8.22 5.89 -5.78
N ALA A 601 7.83 5.11 -6.79
CA ALA A 601 7.88 3.66 -6.79
C ALA A 601 8.86 3.08 -7.83
N VAL A 602 9.06 3.76 -8.95
CA VAL A 602 9.85 3.27 -10.09
C VAL A 602 11.08 4.15 -10.33
N ALA A 603 12.23 3.53 -10.51
CA ALA A 603 13.46 4.23 -10.90
C ALA A 603 13.27 4.90 -12.28
N LYS A 604 13.74 6.15 -12.42
CA LYS A 604 13.57 6.93 -13.66
C LYS A 604 14.15 6.26 -14.90
N GLU A 605 15.19 5.46 -14.73
CA GLU A 605 15.86 4.71 -15.79
C GLU A 605 15.03 3.54 -16.34
N LYS A 606 13.92 3.20 -15.67
CA LYS A 606 12.95 2.17 -16.06
C LYS A 606 11.60 2.75 -16.47
N LEU A 607 11.34 4.02 -16.14
CA LEU A 607 10.04 4.64 -16.32
C LEU A 607 9.87 5.17 -17.75
N VAL A 608 8.90 4.63 -18.47
CA VAL A 608 8.45 5.07 -19.80
C VAL A 608 7.08 5.70 -19.67
N ILE A 609 6.82 6.80 -20.39
CA ILE A 609 5.52 7.48 -20.35
C ILE A 609 4.77 7.26 -21.66
N GLY A 610 3.60 6.67 -21.53
CA GLY A 610 2.63 6.53 -22.61
C GLY A 610 1.93 7.84 -22.90
N VAL A 611 1.93 8.25 -24.15
CA VAL A 611 1.24 9.46 -24.66
C VAL A 611 0.25 9.09 -25.74
N PRO A 612 -0.88 9.81 -25.86
CA PRO A 612 -1.87 9.51 -26.89
C PRO A 612 -1.50 10.15 -28.24
N LEU A 613 -1.77 9.41 -29.33
CA LEU A 613 -1.80 9.94 -30.70
C LEU A 613 -3.24 10.20 -31.17
N TYR A 614 -4.15 10.41 -30.24
CA TYR A 614 -5.58 10.58 -30.46
C TYR A 614 -6.17 11.61 -29.53
N THR A 615 -7.33 12.08 -29.87
CA THR A 615 -8.18 12.91 -29.03
C THR A 615 -9.63 12.42 -29.06
N ARG A 616 -10.51 13.12 -28.32
CA ARG A 616 -11.95 12.88 -28.35
C ARG A 616 -12.71 14.11 -28.77
N LEU A 617 -13.59 13.93 -29.74
CA LEU A 617 -14.63 14.90 -30.03
C LEU A 617 -15.81 14.64 -29.09
N TRP A 618 -16.10 15.59 -28.26
CA TRP A 618 -17.18 15.55 -27.29
C TRP A 618 -18.42 16.23 -27.83
N PHE A 619 -19.59 15.72 -27.48
CA PHE A 619 -20.87 16.34 -27.75
C PHE A 619 -21.70 16.40 -26.47
N GLU A 620 -22.02 17.61 -26.03
CA GLU A 620 -22.82 17.89 -24.85
C GLU A 620 -24.20 18.37 -25.22
N THR A 621 -25.22 17.77 -24.62
CA THR A 621 -26.61 18.21 -24.72
C THR A 621 -27.24 18.34 -23.36
N PRO A 622 -28.12 19.31 -23.09
CA PRO A 622 -28.87 19.36 -21.83
C PRO A 622 -29.69 18.07 -21.64
N LYS A 623 -29.68 17.53 -20.47
CA LYS A 623 -30.54 16.40 -20.09
C LYS A 623 -32.01 16.83 -20.12
N THR A 624 -32.85 15.95 -20.62
CA THR A 624 -34.32 16.09 -20.50
C THR A 624 -34.76 15.93 -19.04
N GLU A 625 -35.99 16.37 -18.72
CA GLU A 625 -36.55 16.16 -17.38
C GLU A 625 -36.59 14.66 -17.00
N GLU A 626 -36.90 13.79 -17.97
CA GLU A 626 -36.90 12.32 -17.76
C GLU A 626 -35.49 11.76 -17.50
N GLU A 627 -34.45 12.27 -18.21
CA GLU A 627 -33.07 11.87 -17.99
C GLU A 627 -32.52 12.38 -16.65
N ILE A 628 -32.94 13.56 -16.17
CA ILE A 628 -32.61 14.09 -14.84
C ILE A 628 -33.22 13.21 -13.75
N GLU A 629 -34.53 12.88 -13.90
CA GLU A 629 -35.23 12.02 -12.94
C GLU A 629 -34.68 10.59 -12.91
N ALA A 630 -34.19 10.07 -14.03
CA ALA A 630 -33.61 8.74 -14.16
C ALA A 630 -32.10 8.69 -13.77
N SER A 631 -31.45 9.84 -13.56
CA SER A 631 -30.04 9.89 -13.22
C SER A 631 -29.82 9.45 -11.77
N GLU A 632 -28.95 8.48 -11.56
CA GLU A 632 -28.57 7.97 -10.24
C GLU A 632 -27.07 8.22 -9.97
N GLY A 633 -26.66 8.17 -8.71
CA GLY A 633 -25.27 8.33 -8.31
C GLY A 633 -24.66 9.65 -8.76
N ASP A 634 -23.41 9.60 -9.23
CA ASP A 634 -22.69 10.81 -9.67
C ASP A 634 -23.28 11.45 -10.93
N ALA A 635 -23.91 10.66 -11.80
CA ALA A 635 -24.57 11.18 -12.99
C ALA A 635 -25.64 12.24 -12.67
N ALA A 636 -26.27 12.18 -11.50
CA ALA A 636 -27.26 13.15 -11.05
C ALA A 636 -26.68 14.54 -10.77
N ASN A 637 -25.36 14.66 -10.61
CA ASN A 637 -24.67 15.93 -10.35
C ASN A 637 -24.45 16.76 -11.62
N TYR A 638 -24.64 16.17 -12.82
CA TYR A 638 -24.35 16.81 -14.09
C TYR A 638 -25.63 17.14 -14.85
N ALA A 639 -25.73 18.40 -15.28
CA ALA A 639 -26.89 18.89 -16.02
C ALA A 639 -26.93 18.45 -17.50
N ASN A 640 -25.77 18.11 -18.05
CA ASN A 640 -25.63 17.72 -19.45
C ASN A 640 -25.42 16.21 -19.58
N LYS A 641 -25.86 15.67 -20.68
CA LYS A 641 -25.47 14.38 -21.21
C LYS A 641 -24.26 14.56 -22.13
N VAL A 642 -23.26 13.76 -21.96
CA VAL A 642 -22.01 13.84 -22.71
C VAL A 642 -21.78 12.54 -23.47
N THR A 643 -21.44 12.67 -24.77
CA THR A 643 -20.98 11.55 -25.59
C THR A 643 -19.67 11.93 -26.26
N SER A 644 -18.85 10.97 -26.64
CA SER A 644 -17.60 11.26 -27.32
C SER A 644 -17.22 10.20 -28.36
N THR A 645 -16.37 10.61 -29.30
CA THR A 645 -15.77 9.74 -30.31
C THR A 645 -14.27 9.97 -30.32
N ALA A 646 -13.48 8.89 -30.15
CA ALA A 646 -12.03 8.93 -30.28
C ALA A 646 -11.63 9.00 -31.77
N MET A 647 -10.60 9.80 -32.07
CA MET A 647 -10.11 9.99 -33.44
C MET A 647 -8.62 10.36 -33.46
N GLY A 648 -7.96 10.03 -34.56
CA GLY A 648 -6.56 10.38 -34.76
C GLY A 648 -6.34 11.88 -35.00
N MET A 649 -5.08 12.29 -34.97
CA MET A 649 -4.67 13.71 -35.08
C MET A 649 -5.15 14.38 -36.35
N ASP A 650 -5.00 13.72 -37.50
CA ASP A 650 -5.41 14.29 -38.80
C ASP A 650 -6.93 14.40 -38.94
N GLU A 651 -7.70 13.45 -38.44
CA GLU A 651 -9.15 13.46 -38.43
C GLU A 651 -9.70 14.61 -37.58
N ALA A 652 -9.12 14.83 -36.41
CA ALA A 652 -9.48 15.95 -35.52
C ALA A 652 -9.29 17.30 -36.22
N GLN A 653 -8.20 17.49 -36.96
CA GLN A 653 -7.95 18.70 -37.74
C GLN A 653 -8.98 18.88 -38.89
N GLN A 654 -9.34 17.80 -39.59
CA GLN A 654 -10.34 17.83 -40.64
C GLN A 654 -11.72 18.21 -40.11
N ILE A 655 -12.11 17.76 -38.93
CA ILE A 655 -13.39 18.12 -38.31
C ILE A 655 -13.43 19.62 -37.99
N LEU A 656 -12.38 20.18 -37.39
CA LEU A 656 -12.32 21.61 -37.12
C LEU A 656 -12.40 22.44 -38.41
N GLN A 657 -11.69 22.01 -39.47
CA GLN A 657 -11.75 22.66 -40.76
C GLN A 657 -13.17 22.59 -41.39
N ALA A 658 -13.82 21.44 -41.27
CA ALA A 658 -15.19 21.26 -41.79
C ALA A 658 -16.21 22.09 -41.00
N ALA A 659 -16.04 22.25 -39.72
CA ALA A 659 -16.85 23.09 -38.84
C ALA A 659 -16.55 24.58 -39.01
N GLY A 660 -15.43 24.95 -39.66
CA GLY A 660 -14.99 26.33 -39.80
C GLY A 660 -14.56 27.00 -38.50
N VAL A 661 -14.12 26.18 -37.53
CA VAL A 661 -13.73 26.61 -36.18
C VAL A 661 -12.22 26.58 -36.07
N GLN A 662 -11.66 27.56 -35.35
CA GLN A 662 -10.23 27.58 -34.99
C GLN A 662 -10.06 27.25 -33.51
N ALA A 663 -9.15 26.37 -33.21
CA ALA A 663 -8.78 26.06 -31.83
C ALA A 663 -7.81 27.11 -31.27
N GLU A 664 -7.97 27.46 -30.00
CA GLU A 664 -7.13 28.40 -29.27
C GLU A 664 -6.28 27.66 -28.25
N TRP A 665 -5.05 28.15 -28.04
CA TRP A 665 -4.15 27.51 -27.07
C TRP A 665 -4.66 27.70 -25.62
N ASN A 666 -4.83 26.59 -24.91
CA ASN A 666 -5.14 26.55 -23.47
C ASN A 666 -3.85 26.36 -22.67
N ASP A 667 -3.45 27.40 -21.95
CA ASP A 667 -2.21 27.37 -21.15
C ASP A 667 -2.27 26.42 -19.96
N THR A 668 -3.45 26.04 -19.49
CA THR A 668 -3.63 25.10 -18.36
C THR A 668 -3.37 23.67 -18.83
N ASP A 669 -4.02 23.26 -19.87
CA ASP A 669 -3.95 21.89 -20.40
C ASP A 669 -2.74 21.71 -21.33
N LYS A 670 -2.13 22.81 -21.80
CA LYS A 670 -1.07 22.83 -22.83
C LYS A 670 -1.53 22.16 -24.13
N GLN A 671 -2.74 22.46 -24.54
CA GLN A 671 -3.39 21.92 -25.74
C GLN A 671 -4.15 23.01 -26.46
N TYR A 672 -4.38 22.84 -27.76
CA TYR A 672 -5.35 23.64 -28.48
C TYR A 672 -6.74 23.14 -28.15
N TYR A 673 -7.64 24.04 -27.79
CA TYR A 673 -9.03 23.79 -27.45
C TYR A 673 -9.98 24.51 -28.42
N ALA A 674 -11.07 23.84 -28.78
CA ALA A 674 -12.16 24.46 -29.54
C ALA A 674 -13.51 23.96 -29.00
N GLU A 675 -14.51 24.88 -29.06
CA GLU A 675 -15.91 24.53 -28.84
C GLU A 675 -16.80 25.28 -29.83
N TRP A 676 -17.93 24.68 -30.21
CA TRP A 676 -18.90 25.30 -31.10
C TRP A 676 -20.29 24.70 -30.92
N GLU A 677 -21.34 25.52 -31.18
CA GLU A 677 -22.72 25.07 -31.15
C GLU A 677 -23.12 24.49 -32.51
N ALA A 678 -23.62 23.25 -32.52
CA ALA A 678 -24.25 22.63 -33.69
C ALA A 678 -25.15 21.48 -33.25
N ASP A 679 -26.07 21.05 -34.10
CA ASP A 679 -26.94 19.88 -33.91
C ASP A 679 -27.74 19.87 -32.59
N GLY A 680 -27.99 21.07 -32.04
CA GLY A 680 -28.75 21.24 -30.78
C GLY A 680 -27.93 20.99 -29.51
N GLY A 681 -26.63 20.93 -29.61
CA GLY A 681 -25.69 20.78 -28.50
C GLY A 681 -24.41 21.57 -28.71
N ILE A 682 -23.40 21.28 -27.89
CA ILE A 682 -22.08 21.89 -27.91
C ILE A 682 -21.05 20.81 -28.20
N TYR A 683 -20.27 21.00 -29.26
CA TYR A 683 -19.08 20.20 -29.52
C TYR A 683 -17.88 20.81 -28.82
N LYS A 684 -17.03 19.95 -28.23
CA LYS A 684 -15.78 20.35 -27.61
C LYS A 684 -14.66 19.39 -28.00
N ILE A 685 -13.44 19.92 -28.13
CA ILE A 685 -12.27 19.10 -28.46
C ILE A 685 -10.99 19.72 -27.88
N TRP A 686 -10.15 18.92 -27.30
CA TRP A 686 -8.76 19.23 -26.92
C TRP A 686 -7.86 18.48 -27.88
N LEU A 687 -7.07 19.20 -28.68
CA LEU A 687 -6.24 18.55 -29.70
C LEU A 687 -4.99 17.92 -29.11
N GLU A 688 -4.72 16.70 -29.53
CA GLU A 688 -3.36 16.17 -29.49
C GLU A 688 -2.68 16.48 -30.82
N ASP A 689 -1.60 17.23 -30.74
CA ASP A 689 -0.79 17.66 -31.88
C ASP A 689 0.69 17.81 -31.49
N ALA A 690 1.52 18.29 -32.40
CA ALA A 690 2.93 18.48 -32.14
C ALA A 690 3.22 19.46 -30.98
N ALA A 691 2.38 20.47 -30.77
CA ALA A 691 2.59 21.45 -29.70
C ALA A 691 2.26 20.87 -28.32
N SER A 692 1.16 20.14 -28.17
CA SER A 692 0.80 19.47 -26.93
C SER A 692 1.76 18.33 -26.59
N LEU A 693 2.15 17.56 -27.61
CA LEU A 693 3.10 16.46 -27.43
C LEU A 693 4.49 16.98 -27.01
N GLU A 694 4.93 18.14 -27.56
CA GLU A 694 6.21 18.75 -27.16
C GLU A 694 6.28 19.07 -25.68
N GLU A 695 5.20 19.57 -25.08
CA GLU A 695 5.13 19.87 -23.65
C GLU A 695 5.27 18.57 -22.80
N LYS A 696 4.66 17.46 -23.22
CA LYS A 696 4.79 16.15 -22.58
C LYS A 696 6.20 15.57 -22.75
N LEU A 697 6.79 15.67 -23.94
CA LEU A 697 8.18 15.24 -24.20
C LEU A 697 9.20 16.03 -23.38
N LYS A 698 8.95 17.32 -23.10
CA LYS A 698 9.78 18.13 -22.19
C LYS A 698 9.75 17.57 -20.77
N LEU A 699 8.59 17.09 -20.27
CA LEU A 699 8.51 16.43 -18.95
C LEU A 699 9.36 15.17 -18.93
N ILE A 700 9.28 14.31 -19.93
CA ILE A 700 10.04 13.08 -20.05
C ILE A 700 11.56 13.37 -20.03
N LYS A 701 12.01 14.29 -20.86
CA LYS A 701 13.42 14.68 -20.96
C LYS A 701 13.96 15.33 -19.70
N ASN A 702 13.18 16.26 -19.10
CA ASN A 702 13.59 16.99 -17.90
C ASN A 702 13.75 16.06 -16.69
N ASN A 703 12.93 15.03 -16.58
CA ASN A 703 13.01 14.01 -15.54
C ASN A 703 14.02 12.91 -15.88
N GLN A 704 14.62 12.91 -17.09
CA GLN A 704 15.58 11.90 -17.55
C GLN A 704 15.00 10.48 -17.51
N LEU A 705 13.76 10.33 -17.96
CA LEU A 705 13.05 9.06 -17.97
C LEU A 705 13.62 8.11 -19.03
N ALA A 706 13.28 6.83 -18.93
CA ALA A 706 13.75 5.78 -19.85
C ALA A 706 13.25 6.00 -21.28
N GLY A 707 12.07 6.62 -21.46
CA GLY A 707 11.56 6.87 -22.81
C GLY A 707 10.09 7.30 -22.87
N VAL A 708 9.56 7.19 -24.07
CA VAL A 708 8.16 7.47 -24.44
C VAL A 708 7.55 6.24 -25.12
N ALA A 709 6.24 6.08 -24.98
CA ALA A 709 5.44 5.10 -25.70
C ALA A 709 4.19 5.78 -26.30
N GLU A 710 3.82 5.45 -27.53
CA GLU A 710 2.76 6.13 -28.25
C GLU A 710 1.55 5.21 -28.53
N TRP A 711 0.38 5.56 -28.05
CA TRP A 711 -0.88 4.90 -28.35
C TRP A 711 -1.68 5.71 -29.36
N LYS A 712 -1.82 5.30 -30.62
CA LYS A 712 -1.24 4.13 -31.27
C LYS A 712 -0.86 4.48 -32.72
N LEU A 713 0.01 3.66 -33.31
CA LEU A 713 0.38 3.77 -34.71
C LEU A 713 -0.85 3.79 -35.66
N GLY A 714 -0.80 4.68 -36.64
CA GLY A 714 -1.87 4.92 -37.61
C GLY A 714 -2.88 6.00 -37.17
N TRP A 715 -2.69 6.62 -36.00
CA TRP A 715 -3.48 7.75 -35.52
C TRP A 715 -2.70 9.06 -35.47
N GLU A 716 -1.40 8.97 -35.68
CA GLU A 716 -0.49 10.13 -35.69
C GLU A 716 -0.58 10.98 -36.97
N ASN A 717 -0.26 12.26 -36.82
CA ASN A 717 0.22 13.07 -37.92
C ASN A 717 1.73 12.83 -38.09
N SER A 718 2.16 12.59 -39.33
CA SER A 718 3.55 12.21 -39.63
C SER A 718 4.62 13.22 -39.14
N SER A 719 4.23 14.49 -38.93
CA SER A 719 5.16 15.54 -38.45
C SER A 719 5.63 15.34 -37.03
N ILE A 720 4.93 14.53 -36.19
CA ILE A 720 5.33 14.32 -34.80
C ILE A 720 6.63 13.54 -34.66
N TRP A 721 6.96 12.69 -35.63
CA TRP A 721 8.18 11.87 -35.56
C TRP A 721 9.45 12.72 -35.59
N ASP A 722 9.48 13.80 -36.33
CA ASP A 722 10.60 14.76 -36.33
C ASP A 722 10.72 15.50 -34.99
N LEU A 723 9.61 15.70 -34.30
CA LEU A 723 9.60 16.26 -32.95
C LEU A 723 10.10 15.24 -31.92
N ILE A 724 9.52 14.04 -31.86
CA ILE A 724 9.88 12.98 -30.90
C ILE A 724 11.39 12.71 -30.99
N LEU A 725 11.92 12.60 -32.21
CA LEU A 725 13.34 12.36 -32.47
C LEU A 725 14.28 13.39 -31.77
N GLN A 726 13.84 14.62 -31.50
CA GLN A 726 14.64 15.63 -30.80
C GLN A 726 14.71 15.40 -29.27
N TYR A 727 13.82 14.58 -28.75
CA TYR A 727 13.70 14.33 -27.31
C TYR A 727 14.22 12.96 -26.90
N VAL A 728 14.22 11.98 -27.81
CA VAL A 728 14.62 10.58 -27.53
C VAL A 728 16.00 10.19 -28.05
N ASN A 729 16.76 11.12 -28.60
CA ASN A 729 18.16 10.93 -29.06
C ASN A 729 19.18 11.50 -28.11
#